data_3357faed8e0683191050bfe94446a806
#
_entry.id   3357faed8e0683191050bfe94446a806
#
_cell.length_a   1.000
_cell.length_b   1.000
_cell.length_c   1.000
_cell.angle_alpha   90.00
_cell.angle_beta   90.00
_cell.angle_gamma   90.00
#
_symmetry.space_group_name_H-M   'P 1'
#
loop_
_entity.id
_entity.type
_entity.pdbx_description
1 polymer ?
#
loop_
_entity_poly.entity_id
_entity_poly.type
_entity_poly.pdbx_seq_one_letter_code
_entity_poly.pdbx_strand_id
1 'polypeptide(L)'
;MQDYFKFDVNFVMNITDVDDKIILAARQQHLLADWLAKHKEVDRDVRETTEKAFSAYIAKNLPLLPTETKSETYVQEVERAYGHVLQGKSVANDGTPPGDKEAKVKMHLNTSKSAAEALQLQSPALDAFALKASGVLLPYIDSLHGSSVQGNDHEIFTKLTKRYEQRFFDDMKALNVRYPDKLTRVTEYGPQIVDFVKRIQENGFGYENEGSVYYDTSNWESKGGVYARLEPWNRNDKELQQDGEGSLSTKKTGFKKSGADFALWKASKPGEPSWPSPWGEGRPGWHIECSAMASDVLGKHMDIHSGGIDLAFPHHDNELAQSEAYWCTKDHVDPHSQWVNYFLHMGHLSIQGSKMSKSLKNFTTIREALAQGSWTPRGLRIVFLLGAWRDGLEITGEVVKAGVAWEERVNNFFIKVNDIQRQSKQPEIQKLQINGSNGETSDLLQSLEAAKAKLHDALCDSFDTPAAMRVISDLITAYNSASQVPDSTSVAIAQWLTEIVNIFGLDSQARKPNQLGWSGIDIPEEAKAYVYPLASLRDKVREQAIAGSVSIDSLDLNGSSATSETSALPYATAYADFQSHIRNLGTANAPPKDYLAACDALRDTTLWNLNIYLEDRDGQPSLVRPLSASLRQERLDRESAASSKAAAKEKAKAAAEAAEKERLEKGKLSHLDMFRTSEFSDWDADGLPTKDAEGKEVAKSRGKKLRKDWERQRKLHEAWRASQEGGSA
;
A
#
# COMPACT_ATOMS: atom_id res chain seq x y z
N MET A 1 -9.62 22.66 -1.43
CA MET A 1 -10.63 23.74 -1.39
C MET A 1 -10.08 24.98 -0.71
N GLN A 2 -9.73 24.95 0.56
CA GLN A 2 -9.26 26.11 1.33
C GLN A 2 -7.93 26.65 0.81
N ASP A 3 -6.90 25.80 0.66
CA ASP A 3 -5.54 26.26 0.34
C ASP A 3 -5.36 26.65 -1.13
N TYR A 4 -6.10 26.03 -2.07
CA TYR A 4 -6.04 26.33 -3.50
C TYR A 4 -7.09 27.37 -3.93
N PHE A 5 -8.38 27.08 -3.71
CA PHE A 5 -9.48 27.95 -4.13
C PHE A 5 -9.77 29.10 -3.18
N LYS A 6 -9.15 29.11 -1.98
CA LYS A 6 -9.34 30.14 -0.93
C LYS A 6 -10.77 30.22 -0.40
N PHE A 7 -11.53 29.12 -0.47
CA PHE A 7 -12.83 29.05 0.18
C PHE A 7 -12.65 29.06 1.71
N ASP A 8 -13.59 29.70 2.40
CA ASP A 8 -13.76 29.55 3.84
C ASP A 8 -14.49 28.22 4.10
N VAL A 9 -13.77 27.25 4.62
CA VAL A 9 -14.26 25.87 4.78
C VAL A 9 -14.43 25.56 6.26
N ASN A 10 -15.65 25.25 6.67
CA ASN A 10 -15.96 24.65 7.97
C ASN A 10 -16.00 23.12 7.79
N PHE A 11 -14.89 22.46 8.07
CA PHE A 11 -14.76 21.01 7.93
C PHE A 11 -15.24 20.30 9.18
N VAL A 12 -16.40 19.64 9.08
CA VAL A 12 -17.02 18.86 10.16
C VAL A 12 -16.86 17.38 9.87
N MET A 13 -16.45 16.61 10.88
CA MET A 13 -16.34 15.15 10.82
C MET A 13 -17.10 14.55 12.00
N ASN A 14 -17.87 13.49 11.74
CA ASN A 14 -18.48 12.68 12.77
C ASN A 14 -17.66 11.44 13.10
N ILE A 15 -17.75 11.00 14.33
CA ILE A 15 -17.27 9.68 14.79
C ILE A 15 -18.48 8.88 15.25
N THR A 16 -18.74 7.77 14.56
CA THR A 16 -19.69 6.77 14.99
C THR A 16 -19.03 5.90 16.05
N ASP A 17 -19.17 6.31 17.31
CA ASP A 17 -18.61 5.62 18.47
C ASP A 17 -19.60 4.67 19.15
N VAL A 18 -20.80 4.56 18.59
CA VAL A 18 -21.82 3.59 18.99
C VAL A 18 -22.61 3.13 17.76
N ASP A 19 -22.54 1.86 17.43
CA ASP A 19 -23.38 1.17 16.45
C ASP A 19 -23.51 -0.32 16.81
N ASP A 20 -24.34 -1.06 16.11
CA ASP A 20 -24.56 -2.50 16.37
C ASP A 20 -23.29 -3.34 16.32
N LYS A 21 -22.38 -3.05 15.37
CA LYS A 21 -21.10 -3.79 15.20
C LYS A 21 -20.11 -3.43 16.30
N ILE A 22 -20.06 -2.17 16.69
CA ILE A 22 -19.22 -1.66 17.78
C ILE A 22 -19.68 -2.23 19.11
N ILE A 23 -20.99 -2.17 19.39
CA ILE A 23 -21.61 -2.73 20.59
C ILE A 23 -21.23 -4.21 20.75
N LEU A 24 -21.45 -4.99 19.67
CA LEU A 24 -21.13 -6.41 19.66
C LEU A 24 -19.65 -6.66 19.89
N ALA A 25 -18.77 -5.94 19.20
CA ALA A 25 -17.32 -6.10 19.34
C ALA A 25 -16.81 -5.72 20.74
N ALA A 26 -17.28 -4.62 21.30
CA ALA A 26 -16.91 -4.16 22.64
C ALA A 26 -17.35 -5.16 23.72
N ARG A 27 -18.61 -5.61 23.65
CA ARG A 27 -19.16 -6.63 24.55
C ARG A 27 -18.40 -7.95 24.48
N GLN A 28 -18.12 -8.43 23.29
CA GLN A 28 -17.34 -9.64 23.07
C GLN A 28 -15.91 -9.53 23.64
N GLN A 29 -15.23 -8.42 23.42
CA GLN A 29 -13.90 -8.21 23.96
C GLN A 29 -13.89 -8.12 25.49
N HIS A 30 -14.86 -7.43 26.07
CA HIS A 30 -15.04 -7.35 27.51
C HIS A 30 -15.24 -8.73 28.12
N LEU A 31 -16.22 -9.48 27.63
CA LEU A 31 -16.54 -10.83 28.14
C LEU A 31 -15.40 -11.83 27.97
N LEU A 32 -14.66 -11.77 26.86
CA LEU A 32 -13.47 -12.62 26.67
C LEU A 32 -12.38 -12.24 27.65
N ALA A 33 -12.14 -10.94 27.87
CA ALA A 33 -11.13 -10.48 28.82
C ALA A 33 -11.47 -10.92 30.26
N ASP A 34 -12.72 -10.76 30.67
CA ASP A 34 -13.20 -11.20 32.00
C ASP A 34 -13.13 -12.71 32.16
N TRP A 35 -13.40 -13.46 31.10
CA TRP A 35 -13.28 -14.91 31.14
C TRP A 35 -11.81 -15.34 31.25
N LEU A 36 -10.91 -14.77 30.44
CA LEU A 36 -9.48 -15.06 30.49
C LEU A 36 -8.84 -14.67 31.83
N ALA A 37 -9.30 -13.59 32.47
CA ALA A 37 -8.79 -13.17 33.78
C ALA A 37 -9.01 -14.20 34.92
N LYS A 38 -9.92 -15.16 34.72
CA LYS A 38 -10.18 -16.26 35.67
C LYS A 38 -9.20 -17.42 35.54
N HIS A 39 -8.42 -17.45 34.45
CA HIS A 39 -7.46 -18.51 34.14
C HIS A 39 -6.02 -17.96 34.18
N LYS A 40 -5.09 -18.76 34.67
CA LYS A 40 -3.65 -18.41 34.72
C LYS A 40 -2.85 -19.05 33.59
N GLU A 41 -3.40 -20.12 33.01
CA GLU A 41 -2.78 -20.92 31.97
C GLU A 41 -3.86 -21.57 31.11
N VAL A 42 -3.47 -22.23 30.04
CA VAL A 42 -4.39 -22.98 29.17
C VAL A 42 -4.73 -24.31 29.85
N ASP A 43 -5.64 -24.25 30.82
CA ASP A 43 -6.16 -25.39 31.54
C ASP A 43 -7.18 -26.20 30.75
N ARG A 44 -7.77 -27.20 31.40
CA ARG A 44 -8.77 -28.08 30.79
C ARG A 44 -10.04 -27.30 30.38
N ASP A 45 -10.51 -26.36 31.21
CA ASP A 45 -11.72 -25.59 30.95
C ASP A 45 -11.53 -24.67 29.74
N VAL A 46 -10.37 -24.02 29.61
CA VAL A 46 -10.01 -23.20 28.44
C VAL A 46 -10.04 -24.03 27.16
N ARG A 47 -9.52 -25.25 27.16
CA ARG A 47 -9.51 -26.14 26.00
C ARG A 47 -10.91 -26.62 25.65
N GLU A 48 -11.67 -27.17 26.62
CA GLU A 48 -13.04 -27.66 26.40
C GLU A 48 -13.97 -26.53 25.90
N THR A 49 -13.86 -25.34 26.48
CA THR A 49 -14.64 -24.18 26.02
C THR A 49 -14.26 -23.77 24.61
N THR A 50 -12.96 -23.79 24.27
CA THR A 50 -12.51 -23.48 22.91
C THR A 50 -12.96 -24.51 21.88
N GLU A 51 -12.98 -25.80 22.23
CA GLU A 51 -13.51 -26.87 21.35
C GLU A 51 -15.01 -26.69 21.10
N LYS A 52 -15.80 -26.37 22.13
CA LYS A 52 -17.23 -26.04 21.97
C LYS A 52 -17.43 -24.82 21.08
N ALA A 53 -16.61 -23.78 21.28
CA ALA A 53 -16.65 -22.57 20.45
C ALA A 53 -16.28 -22.86 18.99
N PHE A 54 -15.26 -23.68 18.77
CA PHE A 54 -14.84 -24.12 17.44
C PHE A 54 -15.95 -24.89 16.71
N SER A 55 -16.55 -25.88 17.38
CA SER A 55 -17.64 -26.67 16.80
C SER A 55 -18.87 -25.81 16.49
N ALA A 56 -19.27 -24.91 17.40
CA ALA A 56 -20.37 -23.98 17.18
C ALA A 56 -20.12 -23.01 16.03
N TYR A 57 -18.88 -22.54 15.89
CA TYR A 57 -18.46 -21.65 14.79
C TYR A 57 -18.54 -22.34 13.44
N ILE A 58 -18.04 -23.56 13.32
CA ILE A 58 -18.08 -24.37 12.10
C ILE A 58 -19.53 -24.63 11.69
N ALA A 59 -20.34 -25.13 12.61
CA ALA A 59 -21.76 -25.45 12.34
C ALA A 59 -22.54 -24.23 11.81
N LYS A 60 -22.22 -23.02 12.29
CA LYS A 60 -22.86 -21.78 11.86
C LYS A 60 -22.39 -21.27 10.52
N ASN A 61 -21.07 -21.33 10.26
CA ASN A 61 -20.44 -20.54 9.17
C ASN A 61 -19.90 -21.39 8.02
N LEU A 62 -19.73 -22.69 8.21
CA LEU A 62 -19.12 -23.63 7.24
C LEU A 62 -19.99 -24.88 7.04
N PRO A 63 -21.19 -24.71 6.49
CA PRO A 63 -22.20 -25.78 6.45
C PRO A 63 -21.83 -27.00 5.59
N LEU A 64 -20.80 -26.93 4.76
CA LEU A 64 -20.32 -28.10 3.99
C LEU A 64 -19.38 -29.00 4.81
N LEU A 65 -18.91 -28.54 5.98
CA LEU A 65 -18.14 -29.39 6.89
C LEU A 65 -19.09 -30.30 7.70
N PRO A 66 -18.68 -31.54 8.02
CA PRO A 66 -19.40 -32.39 8.96
C PRO A 66 -19.55 -31.72 10.33
N THR A 67 -20.69 -31.86 10.97
CA THR A 67 -21.00 -31.25 12.26
C THR A 67 -20.04 -31.73 13.38
N GLU A 68 -19.45 -32.90 13.23
CA GLU A 68 -18.51 -33.49 14.17
C GLU A 68 -17.03 -33.26 13.82
N THR A 69 -16.74 -32.30 12.92
CA THR A 69 -15.38 -31.96 12.56
C THR A 69 -14.60 -31.50 13.77
N LYS A 70 -13.53 -32.23 14.11
CA LYS A 70 -12.61 -31.94 15.23
C LYS A 70 -11.43 -31.10 14.76
N SER A 71 -10.77 -30.42 15.70
CA SER A 71 -9.58 -29.63 15.40
C SER A 71 -8.46 -30.43 14.74
N GLU A 72 -8.29 -31.73 15.10
CA GLU A 72 -7.24 -32.61 14.56
C GLU A 72 -7.53 -33.01 13.09
N THR A 73 -8.79 -33.17 12.71
CA THR A 73 -9.20 -33.57 11.35
C THR A 73 -9.55 -32.41 10.46
N TYR A 74 -9.55 -31.19 10.99
CA TYR A 74 -10.06 -29.99 10.33
C TYR A 74 -9.45 -29.76 8.95
N VAL A 75 -8.12 -29.87 8.80
CA VAL A 75 -7.43 -29.59 7.53
C VAL A 75 -7.88 -30.56 6.44
N GLN A 76 -8.03 -31.85 6.78
CA GLN A 76 -8.46 -32.90 5.83
C GLN A 76 -9.93 -32.70 5.40
N GLU A 77 -10.81 -32.36 6.35
CA GLU A 77 -12.21 -32.10 6.07
C GLU A 77 -12.40 -30.84 5.23
N VAL A 78 -11.61 -29.79 5.48
CA VAL A 78 -11.62 -28.54 4.67
C VAL A 78 -11.16 -28.83 3.25
N GLU A 79 -10.08 -29.59 3.05
CA GLU A 79 -9.59 -29.93 1.71
C GLU A 79 -10.67 -30.69 0.94
N ARG A 80 -11.38 -31.61 1.59
CA ARG A 80 -12.46 -32.39 0.98
C ARG A 80 -13.67 -31.52 0.63
N ALA A 81 -14.11 -30.63 1.53
CA ALA A 81 -15.36 -29.88 1.38
C ALA A 81 -15.19 -28.55 0.62
N TYR A 82 -14.06 -27.85 0.84
CA TYR A 82 -13.79 -26.49 0.34
C TYR A 82 -12.50 -26.37 -0.49
N GLY A 83 -11.83 -27.47 -0.82
CA GLY A 83 -10.57 -27.45 -1.60
C GLY A 83 -10.72 -26.70 -2.92
N HIS A 84 -11.86 -26.81 -3.60
CA HIS A 84 -12.17 -26.05 -4.82
C HIS A 84 -12.26 -24.54 -4.59
N VAL A 85 -12.78 -24.09 -3.43
CA VAL A 85 -12.83 -22.66 -3.07
C VAL A 85 -11.45 -22.12 -2.78
N LEU A 86 -10.59 -22.91 -2.13
CA LEU A 86 -9.19 -22.56 -1.88
C LEU A 86 -8.39 -22.42 -3.19
N GLN A 87 -8.75 -23.21 -4.22
CA GLN A 87 -8.20 -23.13 -5.57
C GLN A 87 -8.80 -21.99 -6.42
N GLY A 88 -9.66 -21.12 -5.85
CA GLY A 88 -10.20 -19.96 -6.54
C GLY A 88 -11.45 -20.24 -7.37
N LYS A 89 -12.19 -21.33 -7.10
CA LYS A 89 -13.49 -21.60 -7.71
C LYS A 89 -14.64 -21.11 -6.83
N SER A 90 -15.86 -20.97 -7.41
CA SER A 90 -17.06 -20.62 -6.67
C SER A 90 -17.45 -21.68 -5.63
N VAL A 91 -18.19 -21.29 -4.59
CA VAL A 91 -18.71 -22.24 -3.57
C VAL A 91 -19.62 -23.30 -4.22
N ALA A 92 -20.40 -22.90 -5.22
CA ALA A 92 -21.26 -23.83 -5.97
C ALA A 92 -20.49 -24.75 -6.93
N ASN A 93 -19.23 -24.44 -7.23
CA ASN A 93 -18.37 -25.15 -8.19
C ASN A 93 -19.01 -25.31 -9.58
N ASP A 94 -19.78 -24.32 -10.01
CA ASP A 94 -20.59 -24.28 -11.23
C ASP A 94 -19.94 -23.49 -12.37
N GLY A 95 -18.67 -23.06 -12.20
CA GLY A 95 -17.93 -22.28 -13.18
C GLY A 95 -18.17 -20.76 -13.11
N THR A 96 -19.02 -20.29 -12.20
CA THR A 96 -19.17 -18.85 -11.95
C THR A 96 -17.88 -18.28 -11.35
N PRO A 97 -17.49 -17.02 -11.66
CA PRO A 97 -16.36 -16.38 -11.02
C PRO A 97 -16.56 -16.27 -9.50
N PRO A 98 -15.49 -16.45 -8.69
CA PRO A 98 -15.57 -16.25 -7.24
C PRO A 98 -15.86 -14.77 -6.94
N GLY A 99 -16.59 -14.52 -5.86
CA GLY A 99 -16.96 -13.19 -5.40
C GLY A 99 -16.91 -13.06 -3.87
N ASP A 100 -17.72 -12.16 -3.32
CA ASP A 100 -17.76 -11.87 -1.89
C ASP A 100 -18.14 -13.08 -1.03
N LYS A 101 -18.97 -14.00 -1.55
CA LYS A 101 -19.33 -15.25 -0.85
C LYS A 101 -18.10 -16.12 -0.61
N GLU A 102 -17.27 -16.29 -1.62
CA GLU A 102 -16.02 -17.06 -1.54
C GLU A 102 -14.99 -16.38 -0.62
N ALA A 103 -14.86 -15.06 -0.69
CA ALA A 103 -14.01 -14.29 0.22
C ALA A 103 -14.45 -14.49 1.68
N LYS A 104 -15.77 -14.48 1.94
CA LYS A 104 -16.35 -14.70 3.27
C LYS A 104 -16.10 -16.12 3.76
N VAL A 105 -16.28 -17.13 2.90
CA VAL A 105 -15.95 -18.53 3.22
C VAL A 105 -14.46 -18.69 3.55
N LYS A 106 -13.55 -18.14 2.74
CA LYS A 106 -12.11 -18.17 3.02
C LYS A 106 -11.76 -17.52 4.36
N MET A 107 -12.40 -16.42 4.71
CA MET A 107 -12.24 -15.77 6.01
C MET A 107 -12.67 -16.71 7.16
N HIS A 108 -13.82 -17.38 7.03
CA HIS A 108 -14.30 -18.34 8.03
C HIS A 108 -13.37 -19.56 8.14
N LEU A 109 -12.85 -20.06 7.01
CA LEU A 109 -11.87 -21.14 6.99
C LEU A 109 -10.59 -20.75 7.72
N ASN A 110 -10.05 -19.56 7.48
CA ASN A 110 -8.85 -19.08 8.15
C ASN A 110 -9.08 -18.87 9.66
N THR A 111 -10.23 -18.35 10.05
CA THR A 111 -10.60 -18.19 11.47
C THR A 111 -10.66 -19.53 12.20
N SER A 112 -11.32 -20.53 11.62
CA SER A 112 -11.41 -21.88 12.19
C SER A 112 -10.04 -22.58 12.20
N LYS A 113 -9.22 -22.41 11.14
CA LYS A 113 -7.85 -22.94 11.07
C LYS A 113 -7.00 -22.43 12.21
N SER A 114 -7.03 -21.12 12.48
CA SER A 114 -6.27 -20.51 13.57
C SER A 114 -6.66 -21.08 14.93
N ALA A 115 -7.96 -21.33 15.16
CA ALA A 115 -8.45 -21.94 16.38
C ALA A 115 -8.05 -23.42 16.49
N ALA A 116 -8.13 -24.19 15.39
CA ALA A 116 -7.68 -25.58 15.35
C ALA A 116 -6.18 -25.71 15.66
N GLU A 117 -5.37 -24.84 15.07
CA GLU A 117 -3.93 -24.77 15.39
C GLU A 117 -3.68 -24.44 16.86
N ALA A 118 -4.45 -23.52 17.48
CA ALA A 118 -4.32 -23.21 18.90
C ALA A 118 -4.61 -24.45 19.77
N LEU A 119 -5.66 -25.18 19.47
CA LEU A 119 -6.04 -26.40 20.20
C LEU A 119 -4.98 -27.51 20.13
N GLN A 120 -4.18 -27.56 19.07
CA GLN A 120 -3.11 -28.54 18.88
C GLN A 120 -1.80 -28.17 19.61
N LEU A 121 -1.65 -26.93 20.12
CA LEU A 121 -0.46 -26.54 20.88
C LEU A 121 -0.41 -27.25 22.23
N GLN A 122 0.74 -27.82 22.60
CA GLN A 122 0.85 -28.61 23.82
C GLN A 122 0.87 -27.77 25.10
N SER A 123 1.63 -26.68 25.13
CA SER A 123 1.77 -25.83 26.33
C SER A 123 1.95 -24.36 25.91
N PRO A 124 0.97 -23.75 25.28
CA PRO A 124 1.06 -22.35 24.88
C PRO A 124 0.85 -21.41 26.07
N ALA A 125 1.44 -20.21 26.00
CA ALA A 125 1.04 -19.11 26.88
C ALA A 125 -0.44 -18.76 26.63
N LEU A 126 -1.17 -18.42 27.70
CA LEU A 126 -2.61 -18.15 27.63
C LEU A 126 -2.95 -17.05 26.60
N ASP A 127 -2.18 -15.93 26.60
CA ASP A 127 -2.40 -14.83 25.66
C ASP A 127 -2.19 -15.24 24.20
N ALA A 128 -1.15 -16.04 23.93
CA ALA A 128 -0.87 -16.52 22.57
C ALA A 128 -1.94 -17.51 22.09
N PHE A 129 -2.43 -18.37 22.96
CA PHE A 129 -3.54 -19.28 22.70
C PHE A 129 -4.83 -18.49 22.43
N ALA A 130 -5.18 -17.57 23.34
CA ALA A 130 -6.37 -16.75 23.23
C ALA A 130 -6.38 -15.90 21.96
N LEU A 131 -5.23 -15.35 21.57
CA LEU A 131 -5.11 -14.57 20.32
C LEU A 131 -5.47 -15.43 19.09
N LYS A 132 -4.94 -16.65 18.99
CA LYS A 132 -5.26 -17.57 17.88
C LYS A 132 -6.71 -18.07 17.92
N ALA A 133 -7.26 -18.33 19.08
CA ALA A 133 -8.63 -18.85 19.27
C ALA A 133 -9.70 -17.75 19.33
N SER A 134 -9.33 -16.47 19.43
CA SER A 134 -10.24 -15.34 19.65
C SER A 134 -11.40 -15.31 18.64
N GLY A 135 -11.15 -15.63 17.38
CA GLY A 135 -12.15 -15.59 16.33
C GLY A 135 -13.35 -16.52 16.55
N VAL A 136 -13.17 -17.60 17.30
CA VAL A 136 -14.26 -18.53 17.67
C VAL A 136 -14.73 -18.31 19.11
N LEU A 137 -13.86 -17.91 20.04
CA LEU A 137 -14.19 -17.66 21.44
C LEU A 137 -15.09 -16.44 21.62
N LEU A 138 -14.78 -15.33 20.94
CA LEU A 138 -15.55 -14.08 21.04
C LEU A 138 -17.05 -14.27 20.81
N PRO A 139 -17.52 -14.83 19.67
CA PRO A 139 -18.94 -15.02 19.45
C PRO A 139 -19.55 -16.12 20.34
N TYR A 140 -18.77 -17.09 20.75
CA TYR A 140 -19.25 -18.16 21.61
C TYR A 140 -19.54 -17.69 23.04
N ILE A 141 -18.56 -17.01 23.68
CA ILE A 141 -18.70 -16.47 25.04
C ILE A 141 -19.81 -15.41 25.08
N ASP A 142 -19.93 -14.57 24.03
CA ASP A 142 -20.99 -13.61 23.89
C ASP A 142 -22.38 -14.30 23.82
N SER A 143 -22.50 -15.41 23.12
CA SER A 143 -23.77 -16.17 23.03
C SER A 143 -24.22 -16.73 24.39
N LEU A 144 -23.28 -16.98 25.31
CA LEU A 144 -23.57 -17.50 26.65
C LEU A 144 -23.85 -16.38 27.67
N HIS A 145 -23.11 -15.27 27.56
CA HIS A 145 -23.06 -14.25 28.62
C HIS A 145 -23.40 -12.83 28.15
N GLY A 146 -23.69 -12.62 26.85
CA GLY A 146 -23.90 -11.28 26.28
C GLY A 146 -25.02 -10.50 27.00
N SER A 147 -26.10 -11.16 27.39
CA SER A 147 -27.22 -10.53 28.09
C SER A 147 -26.95 -10.14 29.56
N SER A 148 -25.83 -10.60 30.14
CA SER A 148 -25.47 -10.24 31.53
C SER A 148 -24.72 -8.90 31.63
N VAL A 149 -24.27 -8.34 30.52
CA VAL A 149 -23.59 -7.04 30.48
C VAL A 149 -24.62 -5.93 30.79
N GLN A 150 -24.27 -5.03 31.70
CA GLN A 150 -25.14 -3.94 32.11
C GLN A 150 -25.19 -2.85 31.04
N GLY A 151 -26.38 -2.51 30.56
CA GLY A 151 -26.57 -1.53 29.47
C GLY A 151 -26.21 -0.08 29.86
N ASN A 152 -26.20 0.24 31.15
CA ASN A 152 -25.81 1.53 31.68
C ASN A 152 -24.29 1.65 31.95
N ASP A 153 -23.51 0.59 31.81
CA ASP A 153 -22.04 0.66 31.88
C ASP A 153 -21.46 1.05 30.51
N HIS A 154 -21.57 2.34 30.21
CA HIS A 154 -21.10 2.90 28.94
C HIS A 154 -19.58 2.79 28.77
N GLU A 155 -18.79 2.60 29.85
CA GLU A 155 -17.33 2.50 29.77
C GLU A 155 -16.89 1.27 28.96
N ILE A 156 -17.63 0.15 29.08
CA ILE A 156 -17.37 -1.08 28.30
C ILE A 156 -17.35 -0.76 26.79
N PHE A 157 -18.30 0.03 26.32
CA PHE A 157 -18.47 0.35 24.90
C PHE A 157 -17.49 1.46 24.44
N THR A 158 -17.33 2.51 25.26
CA THR A 158 -16.49 3.68 24.89
C THR A 158 -14.99 3.42 24.96
N LYS A 159 -14.52 2.48 25.78
CA LYS A 159 -13.09 2.12 25.87
C LYS A 159 -12.52 1.64 24.53
N LEU A 160 -13.28 0.82 23.82
CA LEU A 160 -12.90 0.30 22.51
C LEU A 160 -12.84 1.44 21.48
N THR A 161 -13.87 2.26 21.41
CA THR A 161 -13.99 3.32 20.41
C THR A 161 -12.96 4.42 20.59
N LYS A 162 -12.70 4.88 21.82
CA LYS A 162 -11.62 5.86 22.11
C LYS A 162 -10.25 5.37 21.63
N ARG A 163 -9.96 4.08 21.81
CA ARG A 163 -8.71 3.48 21.31
C ARG A 163 -8.61 3.54 19.79
N TYR A 164 -9.70 3.24 19.07
CA TYR A 164 -9.70 3.26 17.60
C TYR A 164 -9.75 4.67 17.03
N GLU A 165 -10.44 5.59 17.69
CA GLU A 165 -10.44 7.02 17.34
C GLU A 165 -9.01 7.59 17.43
N GLN A 166 -8.31 7.35 18.54
CA GLN A 166 -6.93 7.80 18.69
C GLN A 166 -6.02 7.23 17.59
N ARG A 167 -6.15 5.93 17.29
CA ARG A 167 -5.40 5.31 16.21
C ARG A 167 -5.71 5.93 14.84
N PHE A 168 -6.97 6.19 14.58
CA PHE A 168 -7.38 6.84 13.34
C PHE A 168 -6.71 8.20 13.17
N PHE A 169 -6.76 9.05 14.19
CA PHE A 169 -6.12 10.36 14.11
C PHE A 169 -4.58 10.30 14.08
N ASP A 170 -3.96 9.34 14.75
CA ASP A 170 -2.52 9.10 14.63
C ASP A 170 -2.15 8.73 13.18
N ASP A 171 -2.92 7.84 12.55
CA ASP A 171 -2.70 7.39 11.18
C ASP A 171 -2.98 8.53 10.17
N MET A 172 -4.03 9.34 10.39
CA MET A 172 -4.32 10.54 9.58
C MET A 172 -3.20 11.59 9.70
N LYS A 173 -2.70 11.81 10.91
CA LYS A 173 -1.55 12.70 11.16
C LYS A 173 -0.29 12.19 10.47
N ALA A 174 -0.02 10.89 10.53
CA ALA A 174 1.12 10.28 9.84
C ALA A 174 1.06 10.48 8.32
N LEU A 175 -0.15 10.46 7.74
CA LEU A 175 -0.39 10.76 6.34
C LEU A 175 -0.49 12.25 6.01
N ASN A 176 -0.28 13.15 6.97
CA ASN A 176 -0.46 14.60 6.77
C ASN A 176 -1.87 14.97 6.28
N VAL A 177 -2.89 14.30 6.80
CA VAL A 177 -4.30 14.65 6.57
C VAL A 177 -4.70 15.71 7.60
N ARG A 178 -5.39 16.74 7.14
CA ARG A 178 -5.85 17.85 7.98
C ARG A 178 -6.88 17.37 9.02
N TYR A 179 -6.74 17.84 10.25
CA TYR A 179 -7.73 17.60 11.30
C TYR A 179 -9.01 18.41 11.00
N PRO A 180 -10.22 17.89 11.31
CA PRO A 180 -11.46 18.63 11.12
C PRO A 180 -11.52 19.87 12.04
N ASP A 181 -12.23 20.90 11.60
CA ASP A 181 -12.47 22.11 12.41
C ASP A 181 -13.42 21.80 13.56
N LYS A 182 -14.39 20.89 13.34
CA LYS A 182 -15.32 20.39 14.34
C LYS A 182 -15.41 18.87 14.27
N LEU A 183 -15.30 18.23 15.44
CA LEU A 183 -15.49 16.78 15.62
C LEU A 183 -16.74 16.54 16.47
N THR A 184 -17.63 15.66 16.01
CA THR A 184 -18.82 15.23 16.74
C THR A 184 -18.76 13.72 17.02
N ARG A 185 -19.32 13.29 18.16
CA ARG A 185 -19.43 11.88 18.55
C ARG A 185 -20.87 11.54 18.95
N VAL A 186 -21.34 10.39 18.52
CA VAL A 186 -22.72 9.95 18.79
C VAL A 186 -23.04 9.94 20.29
N THR A 187 -22.08 9.44 21.11
CA THR A 187 -22.26 9.37 22.58
C THR A 187 -22.38 10.74 23.25
N GLU A 188 -21.94 11.82 22.62
CA GLU A 188 -22.03 13.18 23.12
C GLU A 188 -23.33 13.88 22.71
N TYR A 189 -24.12 13.29 21.78
CA TYR A 189 -25.29 13.89 21.15
C TYR A 189 -26.62 13.23 21.54
N GLY A 190 -26.66 12.37 22.56
CA GLY A 190 -27.86 11.65 22.98
C GLY A 190 -29.13 12.50 23.10
N PRO A 191 -29.15 13.59 23.88
CA PRO A 191 -30.32 14.47 24.00
C PRO A 191 -30.74 15.11 22.67
N GLN A 192 -29.80 15.61 21.87
CA GLN A 192 -30.08 16.22 20.57
C GLN A 192 -30.69 15.23 19.59
N ILE A 193 -30.22 13.99 19.60
CA ILE A 193 -30.79 12.92 18.76
C ILE A 193 -32.22 12.62 19.17
N VAL A 194 -32.52 12.53 20.48
CA VAL A 194 -33.87 12.31 20.98
C VAL A 194 -34.80 13.45 20.56
N ASP A 195 -34.36 14.70 20.70
CA ASP A 195 -35.11 15.89 20.27
C ASP A 195 -35.35 15.91 18.77
N PHE A 196 -34.35 15.46 17.99
CA PHE A 196 -34.44 15.38 16.54
C PHE A 196 -35.49 14.35 16.11
N VAL A 197 -35.50 13.15 16.70
CA VAL A 197 -36.50 12.11 16.45
C VAL A 197 -37.90 12.59 16.85
N LYS A 198 -38.03 13.23 18.03
CA LYS A 198 -39.28 13.81 18.50
C LYS A 198 -39.85 14.82 17.51
N ARG A 199 -39.00 15.71 16.96
CA ARG A 199 -39.39 16.69 15.97
C ARG A 199 -39.92 16.05 14.69
N ILE A 200 -39.26 14.99 14.19
CA ILE A 200 -39.72 14.22 13.02
C ILE A 200 -41.11 13.62 13.29
N GLN A 201 -41.38 13.09 14.51
CA GLN A 201 -42.68 12.57 14.89
C GLN A 201 -43.73 13.70 14.97
N GLU A 202 -43.40 14.86 15.58
CA GLU A 202 -44.30 16.01 15.66
C GLU A 202 -44.68 16.55 14.29
N ASN A 203 -43.77 16.43 13.31
CA ASN A 203 -44.02 16.78 11.91
C ASN A 203 -44.81 15.72 11.15
N GLY A 204 -45.12 14.57 11.79
CA GLY A 204 -45.97 13.50 11.25
C GLY A 204 -45.22 12.40 10.47
N PHE A 205 -43.87 12.42 10.43
CA PHE A 205 -43.08 11.49 9.62
C PHE A 205 -42.38 10.37 10.43
N GLY A 206 -42.74 10.23 11.71
CA GLY A 206 -42.27 9.14 12.57
C GLY A 206 -43.40 8.52 13.35
N TYR A 207 -43.31 7.22 13.61
CA TYR A 207 -44.25 6.49 14.45
C TYR A 207 -43.54 5.55 15.43
N GLU A 208 -44.11 5.40 16.62
CA GLU A 208 -43.63 4.49 17.64
C GLU A 208 -44.24 3.08 17.46
N ASN A 209 -43.41 2.08 17.71
CA ASN A 209 -43.89 0.70 17.88
C ASN A 209 -42.97 -0.06 18.86
N GLU A 210 -43.50 -0.56 19.95
CA GLU A 210 -42.82 -1.35 21.00
C GLU A 210 -41.56 -0.67 21.54
N GLY A 211 -41.60 0.65 21.81
CA GLY A 211 -40.51 1.43 22.36
C GLY A 211 -39.42 1.81 21.32
N SER A 212 -39.63 1.43 20.06
CA SER A 212 -38.79 1.88 18.93
C SER A 212 -39.53 2.89 18.08
N VAL A 213 -38.84 3.80 17.44
CA VAL A 213 -39.40 4.81 16.53
C VAL A 213 -38.91 4.57 15.13
N TYR A 214 -39.82 4.54 14.18
CA TYR A 214 -39.54 4.33 12.76
C TYR A 214 -39.90 5.56 11.94
N TYR A 215 -39.16 5.80 10.87
CA TYR A 215 -39.49 6.79 9.85
C TYR A 215 -40.61 6.23 8.94
N ASP A 216 -41.64 7.05 8.66
CA ASP A 216 -42.76 6.69 7.80
C ASP A 216 -42.53 7.17 6.37
N THR A 217 -41.87 6.34 5.58
CA THR A 217 -41.51 6.67 4.18
C THR A 217 -42.75 6.88 3.30
N SER A 218 -43.80 6.11 3.53
CA SER A 218 -45.04 6.22 2.78
C SER A 218 -45.75 7.54 3.07
N ASN A 219 -45.81 7.97 4.33
CA ASN A 219 -46.41 9.27 4.67
C ASN A 219 -45.57 10.45 4.16
N TRP A 220 -44.23 10.34 4.21
CA TRP A 220 -43.31 11.32 3.64
C TRP A 220 -43.58 11.56 2.15
N GLU A 221 -43.68 10.50 1.36
CA GLU A 221 -43.98 10.57 -0.07
C GLU A 221 -45.38 11.06 -0.37
N SER A 222 -46.37 10.67 0.44
CA SER A 222 -47.78 11.13 0.29
C SER A 222 -47.90 12.65 0.46
N LYS A 223 -46.99 13.27 1.17
CA LYS A 223 -46.92 14.71 1.41
C LYS A 223 -46.02 15.48 0.42
N GLY A 224 -45.51 14.79 -0.61
CA GLY A 224 -44.68 15.38 -1.67
C GLY A 224 -43.19 15.25 -1.44
N GLY A 225 -42.74 14.58 -0.37
CA GLY A 225 -41.33 14.24 -0.18
C GLY A 225 -40.85 13.20 -1.19
N VAL A 226 -39.55 13.16 -1.42
CA VAL A 226 -38.92 12.16 -2.32
C VAL A 226 -37.97 11.31 -1.51
N TYR A 227 -38.14 10.00 -1.57
CA TYR A 227 -37.29 9.01 -0.92
C TYR A 227 -36.42 8.29 -1.95
N ALA A 228 -35.17 7.92 -1.58
CA ALA A 228 -34.19 7.29 -2.44
C ALA A 228 -33.84 8.15 -3.67
N ARG A 229 -33.42 9.40 -3.46
CA ARG A 229 -33.03 10.33 -4.53
C ARG A 229 -31.66 10.05 -5.11
N LEU A 230 -30.73 9.57 -4.29
CA LEU A 230 -29.35 9.34 -4.71
C LEU A 230 -29.22 8.07 -5.54
N GLU A 231 -29.94 7.00 -5.12
CA GLU A 231 -29.94 5.72 -5.83
C GLU A 231 -31.36 5.13 -5.97
N PRO A 232 -32.21 5.70 -6.84
CA PRO A 232 -33.62 5.29 -7.01
C PRO A 232 -33.78 3.80 -7.40
N TRP A 233 -32.79 3.25 -8.07
CA TRP A 233 -32.76 1.83 -8.47
C TRP A 233 -32.58 0.86 -7.30
N ASN A 234 -31.97 1.29 -6.18
CA ASN A 234 -31.75 0.51 -4.98
C ASN A 234 -32.89 0.62 -3.95
N ARG A 235 -33.90 1.45 -4.23
CA ARG A 235 -35.02 1.70 -3.32
C ARG A 235 -35.71 0.44 -2.75
N ASN A 236 -35.82 -0.60 -3.57
CA ASN A 236 -36.50 -1.85 -3.21
C ASN A 236 -35.51 -2.98 -2.87
N ASP A 237 -34.22 -2.69 -2.75
CA ASP A 237 -33.22 -3.68 -2.38
C ASP A 237 -33.34 -4.03 -0.90
N LYS A 238 -33.84 -5.25 -0.63
CA LYS A 238 -34.09 -5.74 0.74
C LYS A 238 -32.79 -6.02 1.51
N GLU A 239 -31.70 -6.36 0.81
CA GLU A 239 -30.42 -6.64 1.46
C GLU A 239 -29.81 -5.33 1.97
N LEU A 240 -29.79 -4.29 1.16
CA LEU A 240 -29.31 -2.95 1.55
C LEU A 240 -30.17 -2.33 2.66
N GLN A 241 -31.51 -2.45 2.57
CA GLN A 241 -32.40 -1.99 3.63
C GLN A 241 -32.15 -2.73 4.95
N GLN A 242 -31.90 -4.04 4.89
CA GLN A 242 -31.62 -4.84 6.09
C GLN A 242 -30.23 -4.52 6.68
N ASP A 243 -29.23 -4.24 5.87
CA ASP A 243 -27.92 -3.77 6.33
C ASP A 243 -28.03 -2.43 7.07
N GLY A 244 -28.88 -1.53 6.60
CA GLY A 244 -29.21 -0.27 7.26
C GLY A 244 -29.83 -0.44 8.66
N GLU A 245 -30.52 -1.54 8.92
CA GLU A 245 -31.11 -1.82 10.25
C GLU A 245 -30.09 -2.34 11.28
N GLY A 246 -28.93 -2.83 10.84
CA GLY A 246 -27.86 -3.32 11.68
C GLY A 246 -27.99 -4.78 12.14
N SER A 247 -26.90 -5.30 12.72
CA SER A 247 -26.73 -6.73 13.02
C SER A 247 -27.47 -7.23 14.28
N LEU A 248 -27.87 -6.33 15.18
CA LEU A 248 -28.57 -6.63 16.42
C LEU A 248 -30.08 -6.52 16.27
N SER A 249 -30.59 -6.06 15.12
CA SER A 249 -32.01 -5.97 14.82
C SER A 249 -32.63 -7.36 14.71
N THR A 250 -33.84 -7.52 15.25
CA THR A 250 -34.61 -8.78 15.12
C THR A 250 -35.14 -8.92 13.71
N LYS A 251 -34.96 -10.10 13.10
CA LYS A 251 -35.53 -10.44 11.76
C LYS A 251 -37.08 -10.44 11.68
N LYS A 252 -37.74 -9.99 12.69
CA LYS A 252 -39.21 -9.90 12.69
C LYS A 252 -39.64 -8.63 11.94
N THR A 253 -40.06 -8.79 10.70
CA THR A 253 -40.51 -7.72 9.80
C THR A 253 -41.93 -7.19 10.15
N GLY A 254 -42.60 -7.72 11.17
CA GLY A 254 -44.00 -7.37 11.53
C GLY A 254 -44.17 -6.03 12.25
N PHE A 255 -43.09 -5.32 12.57
CA PHE A 255 -43.15 -4.08 13.36
C PHE A 255 -43.22 -2.81 12.51
N LYS A 256 -42.88 -2.87 11.21
CA LYS A 256 -42.87 -1.75 10.29
C LYS A 256 -44.16 -1.68 9.49
N LYS A 257 -44.63 -0.46 9.19
CA LYS A 257 -45.77 -0.23 8.30
C LYS A 257 -45.42 -0.56 6.84
N SER A 258 -44.21 -0.22 6.44
CA SER A 258 -43.65 -0.50 5.12
C SER A 258 -42.23 -1.12 5.24
N GLY A 259 -41.85 -1.93 4.26
CA GLY A 259 -40.52 -2.51 4.21
C GLY A 259 -39.41 -1.46 4.03
N ALA A 260 -39.75 -0.31 3.46
CA ALA A 260 -38.83 0.80 3.26
C ALA A 260 -38.62 1.69 4.51
N ASP A 261 -39.49 1.52 5.53
CA ASP A 261 -39.32 2.28 6.77
C ASP A 261 -38.05 1.85 7.50
N PHE A 262 -37.42 2.76 8.20
CA PHE A 262 -36.14 2.52 8.89
C PHE A 262 -36.18 3.10 10.32
N ALA A 263 -35.36 2.52 11.20
CA ALA A 263 -35.36 2.89 12.61
C ALA A 263 -34.68 4.26 12.83
N LEU A 264 -35.38 5.15 13.53
CA LEU A 264 -34.88 6.39 14.10
C LEU A 264 -34.33 6.16 15.52
N TRP A 265 -35.07 5.43 16.33
CA TRP A 265 -34.72 5.05 17.70
C TRP A 265 -35.02 3.58 17.92
N LYS A 266 -34.11 2.85 18.54
CA LYS A 266 -34.25 1.41 18.79
C LYS A 266 -34.38 1.15 20.29
N ALA A 267 -35.37 0.46 20.73
CA ALA A 267 -35.44 -0.05 22.09
C ALA A 267 -34.24 -0.96 22.38
N SER A 268 -33.52 -0.69 23.46
CA SER A 268 -32.34 -1.46 23.84
C SER A 268 -32.74 -2.80 24.47
N LYS A 269 -31.96 -3.83 24.12
CA LYS A 269 -32.14 -5.17 24.69
C LYS A 269 -31.10 -5.41 25.82
N PRO A 270 -31.33 -6.41 26.67
CA PRO A 270 -30.32 -6.79 27.67
C PRO A 270 -28.95 -7.01 27.03
N GLY A 271 -27.89 -6.37 27.59
CA GLY A 271 -26.53 -6.41 27.07
C GLY A 271 -26.22 -5.41 25.95
N GLU A 272 -27.13 -4.49 25.65
CA GLU A 272 -26.90 -3.34 24.76
C GLU A 272 -26.86 -2.05 25.59
N PRO A 273 -26.07 -1.03 25.17
CA PRO A 273 -26.10 0.28 25.82
C PRO A 273 -27.47 0.92 25.66
N SER A 274 -27.88 1.70 26.66
CA SER A 274 -29.17 2.39 26.63
C SER A 274 -29.06 3.82 27.11
N TRP A 275 -29.92 4.67 26.56
CA TRP A 275 -30.15 6.05 26.97
C TRP A 275 -31.62 6.29 27.20
N PRO A 276 -32.00 7.13 28.15
CA PRO A 276 -33.37 7.45 28.40
C PRO A 276 -33.99 8.27 27.25
N SER A 277 -35.22 7.94 26.89
CA SER A 277 -36.00 8.67 25.90
C SER A 277 -37.50 8.67 26.27
N PRO A 278 -38.35 9.50 25.62
CA PRO A 278 -39.82 9.45 25.80
C PRO A 278 -40.44 8.09 25.46
N TRP A 279 -39.75 7.26 24.66
CA TRP A 279 -40.22 5.94 24.23
C TRP A 279 -39.67 4.79 25.10
N GLY A 280 -38.87 5.14 26.11
CA GLY A 280 -38.20 4.18 26.99
C GLY A 280 -36.69 4.17 26.78
N GLU A 281 -36.02 3.18 27.41
CA GLU A 281 -34.57 2.95 27.29
C GLU A 281 -34.26 2.42 25.90
N GLY A 282 -33.35 3.13 25.20
CA GLY A 282 -33.02 2.80 23.83
C GLY A 282 -31.71 3.43 23.34
N ARG A 283 -31.49 3.29 22.06
CA ARG A 283 -30.31 3.83 21.37
C ARG A 283 -30.67 4.36 19.98
N PRO A 284 -29.84 5.24 19.37
CA PRO A 284 -30.07 5.75 18.02
C PRO A 284 -30.13 4.62 16.98
N GLY A 285 -30.87 4.86 15.89
CA GLY A 285 -30.66 4.16 14.62
C GLY A 285 -29.37 4.69 13.95
N TRP A 286 -28.83 3.92 13.01
CA TRP A 286 -27.54 4.28 12.38
C TRP A 286 -27.54 5.61 11.60
N HIS A 287 -28.69 6.01 11.02
CA HIS A 287 -28.75 7.18 10.14
C HIS A 287 -29.01 8.49 10.88
N ILE A 288 -29.84 8.44 11.95
CA ILE A 288 -30.29 9.61 12.67
C ILE A 288 -29.17 10.33 13.40
N GLU A 289 -28.12 9.59 13.77
CA GLU A 289 -26.94 10.13 14.43
C GLU A 289 -26.32 11.24 13.60
N CYS A 290 -26.02 10.93 12.34
CA CYS A 290 -25.38 11.85 11.40
C CYS A 290 -26.29 13.04 11.08
N SER A 291 -27.59 12.81 10.86
CA SER A 291 -28.58 13.86 10.62
C SER A 291 -28.66 14.86 11.76
N ALA A 292 -28.71 14.36 13.00
CA ALA A 292 -28.80 15.22 14.18
C ALA A 292 -27.50 16.01 14.43
N MET A 293 -26.34 15.35 14.38
CA MET A 293 -25.04 15.99 14.56
C MET A 293 -24.76 17.04 13.49
N ALA A 294 -25.03 16.72 12.21
CA ALA A 294 -24.83 17.65 11.11
C ALA A 294 -25.79 18.85 11.21
N SER A 295 -27.05 18.64 11.53
CA SER A 295 -28.04 19.72 11.68
C SER A 295 -27.73 20.62 12.86
N ASP A 296 -27.20 20.09 13.96
CA ASP A 296 -26.80 20.89 15.13
C ASP A 296 -25.61 21.81 14.82
N VAL A 297 -24.62 21.31 14.08
CA VAL A 297 -23.38 22.06 13.79
C VAL A 297 -23.52 22.98 12.57
N LEU A 298 -24.19 22.51 11.53
CA LEU A 298 -24.24 23.17 10.20
C LEU A 298 -25.62 23.83 9.94
N GLY A 299 -26.64 23.51 10.72
CA GLY A 299 -27.99 24.04 10.55
C GLY A 299 -28.76 23.37 9.40
N LYS A 300 -29.62 24.17 8.77
CA LYS A 300 -30.60 23.67 7.79
C LYS A 300 -29.97 23.31 6.42
N HIS A 301 -28.80 23.81 6.11
CA HIS A 301 -28.19 23.65 4.78
C HIS A 301 -26.72 23.21 4.93
N MET A 302 -26.33 22.26 4.10
CA MET A 302 -24.98 21.77 3.97
C MET A 302 -24.52 21.90 2.52
N ASP A 303 -23.34 22.47 2.27
CA ASP A 303 -22.86 22.65 0.89
C ASP A 303 -22.39 21.31 0.31
N ILE A 304 -21.56 20.55 1.05
CA ILE A 304 -21.00 19.30 0.57
C ILE A 304 -21.12 18.23 1.66
N HIS A 305 -21.73 17.10 1.31
CA HIS A 305 -21.71 15.87 2.10
C HIS A 305 -20.85 14.82 1.40
N SER A 306 -19.91 14.21 2.10
CA SER A 306 -19.00 13.23 1.49
C SER A 306 -18.96 11.93 2.27
N GLY A 307 -18.74 10.81 1.56
CA GLY A 307 -18.62 9.48 2.12
C GLY A 307 -18.22 8.45 1.10
N GLY A 308 -18.22 7.16 1.47
CA GLY A 308 -18.06 6.08 0.51
C GLY A 308 -19.29 5.91 -0.37
N ILE A 309 -19.12 5.37 -1.56
CA ILE A 309 -20.26 5.10 -2.48
C ILE A 309 -21.30 4.17 -1.87
N ASP A 310 -20.88 3.28 -0.98
CA ASP A 310 -21.75 2.36 -0.23
C ASP A 310 -22.62 3.06 0.82
N LEU A 311 -22.37 4.33 1.11
CA LEU A 311 -23.22 5.15 1.97
C LEU A 311 -24.32 5.88 1.19
N ALA A 312 -24.23 5.99 -0.15
CA ALA A 312 -25.21 6.71 -0.94
C ALA A 312 -26.64 6.21 -0.64
N PHE A 313 -26.83 4.89 -0.65
CA PHE A 313 -28.06 4.24 -0.24
C PHE A 313 -27.73 3.01 0.64
N PRO A 314 -28.41 2.82 1.79
CA PRO A 314 -29.54 3.63 2.29
C PRO A 314 -29.13 4.82 3.17
N HIS A 315 -27.83 4.97 3.57
CA HIS A 315 -27.43 5.87 4.65
C HIS A 315 -27.70 7.34 4.34
N HIS A 316 -27.10 7.89 3.30
CA HIS A 316 -27.25 9.32 2.94
C HIS A 316 -28.68 9.64 2.43
N ASP A 317 -29.36 8.70 1.76
CA ASP A 317 -30.75 8.89 1.38
C ASP A 317 -31.67 8.96 2.63
N ASN A 318 -31.39 8.15 3.66
CA ASN A 318 -32.11 8.21 4.91
C ASN A 318 -31.81 9.49 5.70
N GLU A 319 -30.58 9.98 5.66
CA GLU A 319 -30.22 11.28 6.25
C GLU A 319 -30.94 12.45 5.57
N LEU A 320 -31.04 12.42 4.23
CA LEU A 320 -31.82 13.39 3.46
C LEU A 320 -33.28 13.41 3.94
N ALA A 321 -33.92 12.24 3.98
CA ALA A 321 -35.30 12.12 4.41
C ALA A 321 -35.50 12.62 5.86
N GLN A 322 -34.62 12.22 6.78
CA GLN A 322 -34.65 12.63 8.18
C GLN A 322 -34.49 14.14 8.35
N SER A 323 -33.46 14.72 7.73
CA SER A 323 -33.16 16.14 7.90
C SER A 323 -34.21 17.03 7.23
N GLU A 324 -34.70 16.64 6.06
CA GLU A 324 -35.78 17.41 5.41
C GLU A 324 -37.09 17.30 6.20
N ALA A 325 -37.42 16.12 6.77
CA ALA A 325 -38.55 15.96 7.66
C ALA A 325 -38.43 16.75 8.98
N TYR A 326 -37.21 16.88 9.51
CA TYR A 326 -36.95 17.69 10.69
C TYR A 326 -37.14 19.20 10.42
N TRP A 327 -36.60 19.69 9.31
CA TRP A 327 -36.60 21.11 8.96
C TRP A 327 -37.89 21.58 8.28
N CYS A 328 -38.81 20.66 7.90
CA CYS A 328 -40.10 21.03 7.35
C CYS A 328 -41.03 21.60 8.43
N THR A 329 -42.13 22.22 8.02
CA THR A 329 -43.21 22.61 8.91
C THR A 329 -44.27 21.51 8.94
N LYS A 330 -45.00 21.38 10.03
CA LYS A 330 -46.07 20.38 10.18
C LYS A 330 -47.00 20.39 8.96
N ASP A 331 -47.22 19.22 8.40
CA ASP A 331 -48.11 18.98 7.25
C ASP A 331 -47.72 19.64 5.91
N HIS A 332 -46.55 20.25 5.81
CA HIS A 332 -46.06 20.87 4.56
C HIS A 332 -44.64 20.48 4.25
N VAL A 333 -44.43 19.69 3.22
CA VAL A 333 -43.12 19.39 2.63
C VAL A 333 -42.88 20.37 1.51
N ASP A 334 -41.85 21.18 1.61
CA ASP A 334 -41.42 22.02 0.51
C ASP A 334 -40.71 21.09 -0.53
N PRO A 335 -41.30 20.93 -1.74
CA PRO A 335 -40.70 20.06 -2.76
C PRO A 335 -39.36 20.57 -3.28
N HIS A 336 -39.00 21.82 -2.97
CA HIS A 336 -37.74 22.45 -3.30
C HIS A 336 -36.78 22.48 -2.10
N SER A 337 -37.17 21.87 -0.97
CA SER A 337 -36.26 21.77 0.17
C SER A 337 -35.06 20.89 -0.19
N GLN A 338 -33.88 21.45 0.01
CA GLN A 338 -32.62 20.75 -0.25
C GLN A 338 -31.71 20.94 0.95
N TRP A 339 -31.51 19.85 1.69
CA TRP A 339 -30.63 19.87 2.85
C TRP A 339 -29.17 19.89 2.44
N VAL A 340 -28.75 19.11 1.43
CA VAL A 340 -27.38 19.01 0.91
C VAL A 340 -27.34 19.49 -0.54
N ASN A 341 -26.41 20.39 -0.88
CA ASN A 341 -26.23 20.87 -2.24
C ASN A 341 -25.50 19.86 -3.13
N TYR A 342 -24.40 19.26 -2.64
CA TYR A 342 -23.55 18.34 -3.39
C TYR A 342 -23.15 17.14 -2.57
N PHE A 343 -23.28 15.95 -3.14
CA PHE A 343 -22.73 14.72 -2.58
C PHE A 343 -21.45 14.32 -3.31
N LEU A 344 -20.42 13.94 -2.55
CA LEU A 344 -19.17 13.39 -3.07
C LEU A 344 -19.01 11.96 -2.54
N HIS A 345 -19.29 10.97 -3.39
CA HIS A 345 -19.19 9.56 -3.03
C HIS A 345 -17.91 8.96 -3.61
N MET A 346 -16.98 8.55 -2.72
CA MET A 346 -15.71 7.95 -3.08
C MET A 346 -15.89 6.47 -3.40
N GLY A 347 -15.23 6.01 -4.45
CA GLY A 347 -15.16 4.60 -4.80
C GLY A 347 -14.38 3.78 -3.78
N HIS A 348 -14.49 2.45 -3.88
CA HIS A 348 -13.86 1.55 -2.93
C HIS A 348 -12.36 1.41 -3.16
N LEU A 349 -11.63 1.15 -2.07
CA LEU A 349 -10.26 0.68 -2.12
C LEU A 349 -10.28 -0.86 -2.23
N SER A 350 -9.57 -1.39 -3.23
CA SER A 350 -9.49 -2.83 -3.52
C SER A 350 -8.06 -3.35 -3.42
N ILE A 351 -7.94 -4.61 -3.02
CA ILE A 351 -6.68 -5.36 -3.03
C ILE A 351 -6.93 -6.69 -3.70
N GLN A 352 -6.14 -7.03 -4.72
CA GLN A 352 -6.24 -8.30 -5.46
C GLN A 352 -7.65 -8.58 -6.00
N GLY A 353 -8.29 -7.57 -6.56
CA GLY A 353 -9.62 -7.69 -7.17
C GLY A 353 -10.80 -7.82 -6.20
N SER A 354 -10.56 -7.73 -4.89
CA SER A 354 -11.61 -7.79 -3.85
C SER A 354 -11.71 -6.49 -3.09
N LYS A 355 -12.93 -6.05 -2.77
CA LYS A 355 -13.17 -4.90 -1.87
C LYS A 355 -12.42 -5.13 -0.56
N MET A 356 -11.61 -4.16 -0.15
CA MET A 356 -10.95 -4.19 1.14
C MET A 356 -11.97 -3.88 2.25
N SER A 357 -12.16 -4.83 3.18
CA SER A 357 -13.11 -4.65 4.27
C SER A 357 -12.71 -5.37 5.55
N LYS A 358 -13.14 -4.83 6.70
CA LYS A 358 -12.95 -5.47 8.01
C LYS A 358 -13.69 -6.81 8.11
N SER A 359 -14.85 -6.92 7.47
CA SER A 359 -15.65 -8.14 7.48
C SER A 359 -15.00 -9.30 6.73
N LEU A 360 -14.19 -9.01 5.71
CA LEU A 360 -13.42 -10.00 4.95
C LEU A 360 -12.04 -10.26 5.52
N LYS A 361 -11.59 -9.46 6.50
CA LYS A 361 -10.25 -9.52 7.10
C LYS A 361 -9.11 -9.52 6.05
N ASN A 362 -9.32 -8.83 4.92
CA ASN A 362 -8.37 -8.70 3.82
C ASN A 362 -7.79 -7.28 3.73
N PHE A 363 -7.82 -6.52 4.81
CA PHE A 363 -7.33 -5.15 4.85
C PHE A 363 -5.93 -5.06 5.48
N THR A 364 -5.18 -4.05 5.04
CA THR A 364 -3.93 -3.62 5.67
C THR A 364 -4.18 -2.25 6.27
N THR A 365 -3.82 -2.06 7.53
CA THR A 365 -3.91 -0.75 8.17
C THR A 365 -2.82 0.19 7.66
N ILE A 366 -3.07 1.50 7.70
CA ILE A 366 -2.07 2.52 7.32
C ILE A 366 -0.77 2.31 8.11
N ARG A 367 -0.86 2.09 9.43
CA ARG A 367 0.30 1.88 10.27
C ARG A 367 1.08 0.61 9.94
N GLU A 368 0.40 -0.49 9.56
CA GLU A 368 1.05 -1.71 9.09
C GLU A 368 1.76 -1.48 7.76
N ALA A 369 1.11 -0.79 6.82
CA ALA A 369 1.71 -0.44 5.54
C ALA A 369 2.99 0.41 5.71
N LEU A 370 2.96 1.40 6.59
CA LEU A 370 4.11 2.25 6.91
C LEU A 370 5.19 1.49 7.70
N ALA A 371 4.83 0.63 8.65
CA ALA A 371 5.77 -0.14 9.47
C ALA A 371 6.55 -1.20 8.69
N GLN A 372 5.96 -1.77 7.62
CA GLN A 372 6.64 -2.71 6.73
C GLN A 372 7.76 -2.05 5.91
N GLY A 373 7.89 -0.72 5.92
CA GLY A 373 8.92 0.03 5.20
C GLY A 373 8.75 0.06 3.68
N SER A 374 7.72 -0.60 3.15
CA SER A 374 7.39 -0.59 1.72
C SER A 374 6.77 0.74 1.28
N TRP A 375 6.24 1.53 2.21
CA TRP A 375 5.53 2.77 1.98
C TRP A 375 6.07 3.90 2.83
N THR A 376 6.25 5.06 2.21
CA THR A 376 6.38 6.32 2.93
C THR A 376 5.02 7.02 2.99
N PRO A 377 4.77 7.91 3.96
CA PRO A 377 3.54 8.72 3.98
C PRO A 377 3.31 9.47 2.66
N ARG A 378 4.36 10.05 2.10
CA ARG A 378 4.32 10.75 0.81
C ARG A 378 3.98 9.80 -0.34
N GLY A 379 4.67 8.66 -0.44
CA GLY A 379 4.43 7.66 -1.48
C GLY A 379 2.99 7.14 -1.48
N LEU A 380 2.42 6.89 -0.29
CA LEU A 380 1.03 6.46 -0.16
C LEU A 380 0.04 7.56 -0.60
N ARG A 381 0.30 8.82 -0.23
CA ARG A 381 -0.53 9.94 -0.72
C ARG A 381 -0.44 10.13 -2.24
N ILE A 382 0.75 9.97 -2.82
CA ILE A 382 0.93 10.04 -4.28
C ILE A 382 0.09 8.98 -4.97
N VAL A 383 0.06 7.75 -4.46
CA VAL A 383 -0.77 6.67 -5.02
C VAL A 383 -2.25 7.05 -4.99
N PHE A 384 -2.75 7.60 -3.88
CA PHE A 384 -4.14 8.08 -3.82
C PHE A 384 -4.42 9.24 -4.79
N LEU A 385 -3.47 10.16 -4.99
CA LEU A 385 -3.63 11.28 -5.94
C LEU A 385 -3.56 10.83 -7.41
N LEU A 386 -2.88 9.73 -7.71
CA LEU A 386 -2.84 9.13 -9.04
C LEU A 386 -4.11 8.35 -9.39
N GLY A 387 -4.91 7.97 -8.38
CA GLY A 387 -6.20 7.32 -8.54
C GLY A 387 -7.34 8.32 -8.65
N ALA A 388 -8.37 7.99 -9.44
CA ALA A 388 -9.62 8.74 -9.47
C ALA A 388 -10.44 8.42 -8.21
N TRP A 389 -10.83 9.46 -7.45
CA TRP A 389 -11.57 9.26 -6.20
C TRP A 389 -12.94 8.59 -6.40
N ARG A 390 -13.58 8.84 -7.55
CA ARG A 390 -14.93 8.36 -7.86
C ARG A 390 -14.98 6.88 -8.21
N ASP A 391 -14.01 6.41 -9.00
CA ASP A 391 -14.06 5.07 -9.60
C ASP A 391 -13.49 3.98 -8.67
N GLY A 392 -12.91 4.40 -7.56
CA GLY A 392 -12.17 3.52 -6.66
C GLY A 392 -10.72 3.32 -7.10
N LEU A 393 -9.96 2.69 -6.24
CA LEU A 393 -8.52 2.46 -6.46
C LEU A 393 -8.16 1.03 -6.10
N GLU A 394 -7.54 0.32 -7.04
CA GLU A 394 -6.89 -0.95 -6.76
C GLU A 394 -5.40 -0.74 -6.56
N ILE A 395 -4.89 -1.10 -5.37
CA ILE A 395 -3.46 -1.02 -5.07
C ILE A 395 -2.76 -2.24 -5.65
N THR A 396 -2.24 -2.08 -6.87
CA THR A 396 -1.41 -3.07 -7.56
C THR A 396 0.07 -2.71 -7.49
N GLY A 397 0.95 -3.69 -7.77
CA GLY A 397 2.39 -3.41 -7.88
C GLY A 397 2.75 -2.38 -8.95
N GLU A 398 1.93 -2.26 -10.00
CA GLU A 398 2.11 -1.26 -11.08
C GLU A 398 1.76 0.15 -10.60
N VAL A 399 0.67 0.32 -9.86
CA VAL A 399 0.28 1.60 -9.27
C VAL A 399 1.34 2.09 -8.28
N VAL A 400 1.88 1.17 -7.47
CA VAL A 400 2.99 1.47 -6.55
C VAL A 400 4.22 1.97 -7.32
N LYS A 401 4.64 1.26 -8.37
CA LYS A 401 5.77 1.66 -9.23
C LYS A 401 5.54 3.01 -9.90
N ALA A 402 4.33 3.27 -10.37
CA ALA A 402 3.98 4.57 -10.95
C ALA A 402 4.10 5.71 -9.91
N GLY A 403 3.67 5.47 -8.68
CA GLY A 403 3.83 6.42 -7.57
C GLY A 403 5.29 6.73 -7.26
N VAL A 404 6.13 5.70 -7.14
CA VAL A 404 7.57 5.85 -6.93
C VAL A 404 8.23 6.61 -8.08
N ALA A 405 7.92 6.25 -9.32
CA ALA A 405 8.49 6.93 -10.50
C ALA A 405 8.08 8.41 -10.57
N TRP A 406 6.85 8.74 -10.17
CA TRP A 406 6.40 10.13 -10.09
C TRP A 406 7.16 10.89 -9.00
N GLU A 407 7.29 10.34 -7.81
CA GLU A 407 8.03 10.93 -6.68
C GLU A 407 9.49 11.19 -7.07
N GLU A 408 10.15 10.25 -7.71
CA GLU A 408 11.54 10.37 -8.15
C GLU A 408 11.72 11.44 -9.22
N ARG A 409 10.79 11.55 -10.16
CA ARG A 409 10.82 12.61 -11.18
C ARG A 409 10.80 14.00 -10.54
N VAL A 410 9.91 14.20 -9.58
CA VAL A 410 9.78 15.48 -8.85
C VAL A 410 10.98 15.71 -7.94
N ASN A 411 11.47 14.69 -7.24
CA ASN A 411 12.69 14.75 -6.44
C ASN A 411 13.88 15.21 -7.27
N ASN A 412 14.12 14.58 -8.43
CA ASN A 412 15.22 14.89 -9.32
C ASN A 412 15.15 16.33 -9.84
N PHE A 413 13.96 16.81 -10.15
CA PHE A 413 13.73 18.20 -10.54
C PHE A 413 14.12 19.17 -9.41
N PHE A 414 13.59 18.98 -8.22
CA PHE A 414 13.88 19.85 -7.08
C PHE A 414 15.35 19.82 -6.67
N ILE A 415 16.00 18.66 -6.69
CA ILE A 415 17.44 18.53 -6.37
C ILE A 415 18.27 19.33 -7.37
N LYS A 416 17.96 19.28 -8.68
CA LYS A 416 18.65 20.07 -9.70
C LYS A 416 18.46 21.57 -9.49
N VAL A 417 17.25 22.03 -9.19
CA VAL A 417 16.98 23.45 -9.00
C VAL A 417 17.61 23.96 -7.70
N ASN A 418 17.62 23.18 -6.63
CA ASN A 418 18.32 23.53 -5.39
C ASN A 418 19.84 23.64 -5.60
N ASP A 419 20.42 22.78 -6.46
CA ASP A 419 21.85 22.87 -6.82
C ASP A 419 22.15 24.16 -7.61
N ILE A 420 21.30 24.52 -8.59
CA ILE A 420 21.37 25.79 -9.32
C ILE A 420 21.31 26.99 -8.35
N GLN A 421 20.34 27.00 -7.44
CA GLN A 421 20.19 28.09 -6.46
C GLN A 421 21.40 28.20 -5.53
N ARG A 422 22.02 27.08 -5.16
CA ARG A 422 23.23 27.05 -4.32
C ARG A 422 24.44 27.57 -5.07
N GLN A 423 24.57 27.26 -6.36
CA GLN A 423 25.70 27.71 -7.19
C GLN A 423 25.57 29.18 -7.60
N SER A 424 24.37 29.66 -7.87
CA SER A 424 24.12 31.07 -8.13
C SER A 424 24.27 31.85 -6.81
N LYS A 425 25.30 32.66 -6.73
CA LYS A 425 25.69 33.47 -5.55
C LYS A 425 24.71 34.60 -5.22
N GLN A 426 23.40 34.49 -5.60
CA GLN A 426 22.38 35.49 -5.33
C GLN A 426 21.47 35.03 -4.18
N PRO A 427 21.52 35.63 -2.99
CA PRO A 427 20.73 35.20 -1.84
C PRO A 427 19.25 35.62 -1.87
N GLU A 428 18.82 36.50 -2.74
CA GLU A 428 17.44 37.00 -2.78
C GLU A 428 16.88 36.98 -4.19
N ILE A 429 15.77 36.24 -4.37
CA ILE A 429 14.94 36.33 -5.56
C ILE A 429 14.02 37.51 -5.39
N GLN A 430 14.40 38.68 -5.90
CA GLN A 430 13.46 39.77 -6.09
C GLN A 430 12.34 39.34 -7.01
N LYS A 431 11.11 39.78 -6.73
CA LYS A 431 9.92 39.55 -7.56
C LYS A 431 10.28 39.80 -9.04
N LEU A 432 10.37 38.74 -9.80
CA LEU A 432 10.68 38.78 -11.22
C LEU A 432 9.57 39.53 -11.97
N GLN A 433 9.86 40.76 -12.38
CA GLN A 433 9.16 41.36 -13.52
C GLN A 433 9.63 40.60 -14.76
N ILE A 434 8.70 39.94 -15.42
CA ILE A 434 8.90 39.21 -16.68
C ILE A 434 9.13 40.25 -17.79
N ASN A 435 10.38 40.70 -17.96
CA ASN A 435 10.77 41.45 -19.15
C ASN A 435 11.47 40.47 -20.09
N GLY A 436 10.79 40.25 -21.24
CA GLY A 436 11.19 39.26 -22.23
C GLY A 436 12.57 39.47 -22.81
N SER A 437 13.29 38.34 -22.94
CA SER A 437 14.32 38.19 -23.96
C SER A 437 14.67 36.71 -24.13
N ASN A 438 14.69 36.26 -25.35
CA ASN A 438 15.04 35.00 -25.98
C ASN A 438 13.92 33.95 -26.08
N GLY A 439 13.70 33.42 -27.29
CA GLY A 439 12.55 32.58 -27.67
C GLY A 439 12.34 31.34 -26.78
N GLU A 440 13.36 30.60 -26.41
CA GLU A 440 13.24 29.37 -25.58
C GLU A 440 12.82 29.68 -24.12
N THR A 441 13.25 30.82 -23.58
CA THR A 441 12.81 31.28 -22.25
C THR A 441 11.32 31.64 -22.26
N SER A 442 10.85 32.23 -23.35
CA SER A 442 9.43 32.52 -23.56
C SER A 442 8.59 31.25 -23.58
N ASP A 443 9.04 30.21 -24.28
CA ASP A 443 8.29 28.96 -24.47
C ASP A 443 8.12 28.18 -23.16
N LEU A 444 9.15 28.12 -22.31
CA LEU A 444 9.07 27.41 -21.03
C LEU A 444 8.24 28.17 -19.98
N LEU A 445 8.31 29.50 -19.97
CA LEU A 445 7.40 30.32 -19.15
C LEU A 445 5.96 30.22 -19.63
N GLN A 446 5.72 30.17 -20.93
CA GLN A 446 4.38 29.87 -21.47
C GLN A 446 3.91 28.48 -21.08
N SER A 447 4.80 27.48 -21.07
CA SER A 447 4.49 26.13 -20.59
C SER A 447 4.12 26.11 -19.10
N LEU A 448 4.77 26.94 -18.26
CA LEU A 448 4.40 27.11 -16.86
C LEU A 448 2.99 27.71 -16.72
N GLU A 449 2.68 28.78 -17.44
CA GLU A 449 1.35 29.41 -17.38
C GLU A 449 0.26 28.47 -17.93
N ALA A 450 0.55 27.73 -19.00
CA ALA A 450 -0.34 26.69 -19.51
C ALA A 450 -0.54 25.55 -18.48
N ALA A 451 0.51 25.14 -17.76
CA ALA A 451 0.42 24.14 -16.71
C ALA A 451 -0.44 24.63 -15.52
N LYS A 452 -0.31 25.90 -15.13
CA LYS A 452 -1.16 26.52 -14.09
C LYS A 452 -2.63 26.47 -14.48
N ALA A 453 -2.95 26.88 -15.73
CA ALA A 453 -4.32 26.85 -16.24
C ALA A 453 -4.87 25.42 -16.30
N LYS A 454 -4.15 24.47 -16.90
CA LYS A 454 -4.56 23.06 -16.98
C LYS A 454 -4.76 22.40 -15.60
N LEU A 455 -3.89 22.71 -14.62
CA LEU A 455 -4.04 22.20 -13.27
C LEU A 455 -5.29 22.81 -12.60
N HIS A 456 -5.56 24.10 -12.83
CA HIS A 456 -6.77 24.74 -12.34
C HIS A 456 -8.02 24.07 -12.92
N ASP A 457 -8.06 23.88 -14.24
CA ASP A 457 -9.18 23.22 -14.93
C ASP A 457 -9.39 21.79 -14.40
N ALA A 458 -8.31 21.00 -14.21
CA ALA A 458 -8.39 19.67 -13.64
C ALA A 458 -8.97 19.66 -12.22
N LEU A 459 -8.58 20.62 -11.38
CA LEU A 459 -9.12 20.72 -10.02
C LEU A 459 -10.58 21.24 -10.01
N CYS A 460 -10.99 22.04 -10.99
CA CYS A 460 -12.38 22.46 -11.17
C CYS A 460 -13.26 21.33 -11.70
N ASP A 461 -12.69 20.39 -12.46
CA ASP A 461 -13.40 19.21 -12.96
C ASP A 461 -13.41 18.10 -11.92
N SER A 462 -14.26 18.24 -10.91
CA SER A 462 -14.48 17.26 -9.84
C SER A 462 -13.18 16.82 -9.13
N PHE A 463 -12.22 17.73 -8.94
CA PHE A 463 -10.92 17.43 -8.33
C PHE A 463 -10.17 16.30 -9.05
N ASP A 464 -10.05 16.36 -10.38
CA ASP A 464 -9.28 15.36 -11.16
C ASP A 464 -7.79 15.43 -10.82
N THR A 465 -7.44 14.83 -9.66
CA THR A 465 -6.05 14.76 -9.20
C THR A 465 -5.15 13.95 -10.14
N PRO A 466 -5.59 12.85 -10.79
CA PRO A 466 -4.80 12.19 -11.84
C PRO A 466 -4.37 13.12 -12.96
N ALA A 467 -5.28 13.98 -13.47
CA ALA A 467 -4.93 14.98 -14.48
C ALA A 467 -3.95 16.03 -13.94
N ALA A 468 -4.17 16.53 -12.72
CA ALA A 468 -3.27 17.46 -12.07
C ALA A 468 -1.84 16.88 -11.90
N MET A 469 -1.73 15.61 -11.52
CA MET A 469 -0.43 14.91 -11.38
C MET A 469 0.27 14.73 -12.73
N ARG A 470 -0.50 14.51 -13.83
CA ARG A 470 0.04 14.48 -15.20
C ARG A 470 0.58 15.84 -15.63
N VAL A 471 -0.15 16.92 -15.38
CA VAL A 471 0.29 18.29 -15.68
C VAL A 471 1.64 18.61 -15.06
N ILE A 472 1.86 18.22 -13.79
CA ILE A 472 3.16 18.34 -13.11
C ILE A 472 4.25 17.56 -13.84
N SER A 473 3.97 16.30 -14.20
CA SER A 473 4.91 15.44 -14.92
C SER A 473 5.29 16.00 -16.28
N ASP A 474 4.31 16.52 -17.02
CA ASP A 474 4.52 17.08 -18.36
C ASP A 474 5.37 18.35 -18.31
N LEU A 475 5.13 19.23 -17.33
CA LEU A 475 5.94 20.43 -17.14
C LEU A 475 7.40 20.09 -16.82
N ILE A 476 7.63 19.11 -15.94
CA ILE A 476 8.99 18.63 -15.62
C ILE A 476 9.64 17.99 -16.86
N THR A 477 8.87 17.29 -17.69
CA THR A 477 9.39 16.72 -18.94
C THR A 477 9.79 17.82 -19.93
N ALA A 478 8.98 18.84 -20.09
CA ALA A 478 9.30 20.01 -20.92
C ALA A 478 10.56 20.72 -20.41
N TYR A 479 10.68 20.92 -19.09
CA TYR A 479 11.87 21.47 -18.46
C TYR A 479 13.13 20.64 -18.76
N ASN A 480 13.06 19.32 -18.63
CA ASN A 480 14.21 18.45 -18.88
C ASN A 480 14.59 18.35 -20.37
N SER A 481 13.68 18.66 -21.28
CA SER A 481 13.93 18.64 -22.74
C SER A 481 14.49 19.95 -23.27
N ALA A 482 14.44 21.02 -22.48
CA ALA A 482 14.99 22.32 -22.88
C ALA A 482 16.53 22.31 -22.79
N SER A 483 17.19 22.85 -23.82
CA SER A 483 18.65 22.82 -23.94
C SER A 483 19.37 23.80 -23.01
N GLN A 484 18.77 24.97 -22.79
CA GLN A 484 19.27 26.00 -21.88
C GLN A 484 18.11 26.66 -21.15
N VAL A 485 18.05 26.45 -19.83
CA VAL A 485 17.01 27.02 -18.97
C VAL A 485 17.64 28.07 -18.05
N PRO A 486 17.19 29.33 -18.09
CA PRO A 486 17.68 30.34 -17.15
C PRO A 486 17.36 29.94 -15.69
N ASP A 487 18.27 30.26 -14.77
CA ASP A 487 18.11 29.97 -13.34
C ASP A 487 16.80 30.54 -12.79
N SER A 488 16.44 31.74 -13.20
CA SER A 488 15.19 32.41 -12.82
C SER A 488 13.95 31.62 -13.21
N THR A 489 13.92 31.04 -14.42
CA THR A 489 12.82 30.19 -14.91
C THR A 489 12.76 28.88 -14.12
N SER A 490 13.90 28.25 -13.89
CA SER A 490 14.00 27.04 -13.06
C SER A 490 13.42 27.25 -11.67
N VAL A 491 13.79 28.37 -11.06
CA VAL A 491 13.31 28.75 -9.72
C VAL A 491 11.80 29.06 -9.73
N ALA A 492 11.29 29.78 -10.76
CA ALA A 492 9.86 30.09 -10.87
C ALA A 492 9.00 28.80 -10.96
N ILE A 493 9.43 27.83 -11.78
CA ILE A 493 8.77 26.53 -11.89
C ILE A 493 8.83 25.80 -10.52
N ALA A 494 9.99 25.79 -9.88
CA ALA A 494 10.15 25.12 -8.60
C ALA A 494 9.32 25.75 -7.47
N GLN A 495 9.18 27.07 -7.47
CA GLN A 495 8.30 27.77 -6.51
C GLN A 495 6.85 27.37 -6.67
N TRP A 496 6.34 27.39 -7.90
CA TRP A 496 4.97 26.96 -8.17
C TRP A 496 4.74 25.48 -7.82
N LEU A 497 5.64 24.58 -8.25
CA LEU A 497 5.54 23.17 -7.88
C LEU A 497 5.59 22.96 -6.37
N THR A 498 6.43 23.72 -5.66
CA THR A 498 6.50 23.67 -4.20
C THR A 498 5.17 24.06 -3.55
N GLU A 499 4.49 25.08 -4.07
CA GLU A 499 3.17 25.45 -3.60
C GLU A 499 2.15 24.33 -3.82
N ILE A 500 2.09 23.77 -5.03
CA ILE A 500 1.13 22.70 -5.37
C ILE A 500 1.38 21.42 -4.54
N VAL A 501 2.61 20.96 -4.40
CA VAL A 501 2.89 19.76 -3.61
C VAL A 501 2.59 19.94 -2.12
N ASN A 502 2.70 21.15 -1.59
CA ASN A 502 2.28 21.47 -0.23
C ASN A 502 0.74 21.46 -0.11
N ILE A 503 0.02 22.05 -1.07
CA ILE A 503 -1.45 22.00 -1.10
C ILE A 503 -1.94 20.55 -1.16
N PHE A 504 -1.26 19.68 -1.90
CA PHE A 504 -1.55 18.25 -1.94
C PHE A 504 -1.11 17.48 -0.68
N GLY A 505 -0.50 18.17 0.28
CA GLY A 505 -0.06 17.56 1.54
C GLY A 505 1.10 16.59 1.40
N LEU A 506 1.92 16.72 0.35
CA LEU A 506 3.06 15.82 0.06
C LEU A 506 4.30 16.13 0.91
N ASP A 507 4.29 17.22 1.68
CA ASP A 507 5.28 17.49 2.70
C ASP A 507 4.62 17.64 4.07
N SER A 508 5.01 16.80 5.02
CA SER A 508 4.50 16.81 6.40
C SER A 508 5.26 17.79 7.32
N GLN A 509 6.35 18.36 6.84
CA GLN A 509 7.14 19.31 7.62
C GLN A 509 6.72 20.74 7.33
N ALA A 510 6.84 21.61 8.35
CA ALA A 510 6.61 23.03 8.17
C ALA A 510 7.62 23.60 7.15
N ARG A 511 7.10 24.26 6.12
CA ARG A 511 7.91 24.89 5.09
C ARG A 511 8.82 25.95 5.68
N LYS A 512 10.13 25.85 5.42
CA LYS A 512 11.09 26.89 5.75
C LYS A 512 10.97 28.07 4.77
N PRO A 513 11.26 29.31 5.19
CA PRO A 513 11.30 30.43 4.26
C PRO A 513 12.25 30.13 3.09
N ASN A 514 11.82 30.45 1.87
CA ASN A 514 12.57 30.22 0.62
C ASN A 514 12.92 28.77 0.29
N GLN A 515 12.32 27.79 0.97
CA GLN A 515 12.48 26.38 0.62
C GLN A 515 11.83 26.09 -0.72
N LEU A 516 12.58 25.46 -1.62
CA LEU A 516 12.10 24.86 -2.86
C LEU A 516 11.95 23.35 -2.69
N GLY A 517 10.79 22.82 -3.10
CA GLY A 517 10.45 21.41 -2.96
C GLY A 517 9.97 21.05 -1.56
N TRP A 518 10.13 19.80 -1.22
CA TRP A 518 9.69 19.19 0.04
C TRP A 518 10.88 18.69 0.88
N SER A 519 10.62 18.26 2.10
CA SER A 519 11.62 17.69 3.00
C SER A 519 12.22 16.39 2.47
N GLY A 520 13.48 16.12 2.80
CA GLY A 520 14.16 14.86 2.47
C GLY A 520 14.84 14.82 1.09
N ILE A 521 14.83 15.92 0.32
CA ILE A 521 15.54 16.03 -0.97
C ILE A 521 16.95 16.61 -0.86
N ASP A 522 17.34 17.08 0.31
CA ASP A 522 18.67 17.64 0.58
C ASP A 522 19.43 16.77 1.57
N ILE A 523 20.75 16.89 1.56
CA ILE A 523 21.59 16.25 2.57
C ILE A 523 21.37 16.90 3.95
N PRO A 524 21.69 16.19 5.05
CA PRO A 524 21.56 16.75 6.39
C PRO A 524 22.27 18.10 6.52
N GLU A 525 21.70 19.01 7.29
CA GLU A 525 22.23 20.39 7.42
C GLU A 525 23.66 20.38 7.96
N GLU A 526 23.94 19.52 8.96
CA GLU A 526 25.23 19.29 9.56
C GLU A 526 26.28 18.72 8.57
N ALA A 527 25.84 18.07 7.51
CA ALA A 527 26.72 17.52 6.47
C ALA A 527 27.18 18.58 5.47
N LYS A 528 26.39 19.64 5.26
CA LYS A 528 26.60 20.61 4.17
C LYS A 528 27.94 21.30 4.24
N ALA A 529 28.40 21.68 5.42
CA ALA A 529 29.67 22.36 5.63
C ALA A 529 30.88 21.51 5.22
N TYR A 530 30.74 20.19 5.17
CA TYR A 530 31.84 19.26 4.87
C TYR A 530 31.69 18.61 3.50
N VAL A 531 30.50 18.19 3.14
CA VAL A 531 30.27 17.40 1.91
C VAL A 531 30.38 18.25 0.65
N TYR A 532 29.91 19.49 0.64
CA TYR A 532 30.04 20.34 -0.54
C TYR A 532 31.49 20.71 -0.85
N PRO A 533 32.32 21.14 0.14
CA PRO A 533 33.75 21.32 -0.12
C PRO A 533 34.46 20.04 -0.52
N LEU A 534 34.13 18.90 0.08
CA LEU A 534 34.66 17.59 -0.27
C LEU A 534 34.34 17.19 -1.71
N ALA A 535 33.09 17.38 -2.15
CA ALA A 535 32.70 17.13 -3.53
C ALA A 535 33.46 18.02 -4.52
N SER A 536 33.62 19.33 -4.21
CA SER A 536 34.37 20.27 -5.02
C SER A 536 35.87 19.89 -5.10
N LEU A 537 36.48 19.48 -3.99
CA LEU A 537 37.86 18.98 -3.96
C LEU A 537 37.98 17.71 -4.81
N ARG A 538 37.12 16.76 -4.64
CA ARG A 538 37.11 15.53 -5.43
C ARG A 538 36.96 15.80 -6.92
N ASP A 539 36.10 16.71 -7.34
CA ASP A 539 35.95 17.07 -8.75
C ASP A 539 37.20 17.65 -9.36
N LYS A 540 37.91 18.56 -8.65
CA LYS A 540 39.18 19.09 -9.07
C LYS A 540 40.26 18.00 -9.19
N VAL A 541 40.36 17.11 -8.21
CA VAL A 541 41.30 15.98 -8.25
C VAL A 541 41.00 15.09 -9.46
N ARG A 542 39.76 14.77 -9.69
CA ARG A 542 39.30 13.92 -10.80
C ARG A 542 39.57 14.55 -12.17
N GLU A 543 39.27 15.84 -12.32
CA GLU A 543 39.56 16.61 -13.55
C GLU A 543 41.03 16.60 -13.89
N GLN A 544 41.92 16.92 -12.92
CA GLN A 544 43.36 16.89 -13.11
C GLN A 544 43.89 15.48 -13.40
N ALA A 545 43.37 14.47 -12.74
CA ALA A 545 43.75 13.07 -12.99
C ALA A 545 43.36 12.60 -14.40
N ILE A 546 42.20 13.01 -14.90
CA ILE A 546 41.77 12.74 -16.29
C ILE A 546 42.68 13.48 -17.28
N ALA A 547 43.13 14.71 -16.97
CA ALA A 547 44.06 15.48 -17.77
C ALA A 547 45.51 14.90 -17.76
N GLY A 548 45.76 13.86 -16.94
CA GLY A 548 47.05 13.13 -16.93
C GLY A 548 48.06 13.63 -15.91
N SER A 549 47.80 14.67 -15.13
CA SER A 549 48.68 15.16 -14.07
C SER A 549 47.90 15.82 -12.94
N VAL A 550 48.25 15.51 -11.68
CA VAL A 550 47.64 16.11 -10.50
C VAL A 550 48.67 17.00 -9.78
N SER A 551 48.33 18.29 -9.64
CA SER A 551 49.17 19.26 -8.92
C SER A 551 48.59 19.47 -7.51
N ILE A 552 49.27 18.98 -6.50
CA ILE A 552 48.86 19.09 -5.09
C ILE A 552 48.79 20.55 -4.65
N ASP A 553 49.71 21.39 -5.11
CA ASP A 553 49.78 22.81 -4.72
C ASP A 553 48.59 23.64 -5.22
N SER A 554 47.91 23.15 -6.27
CA SER A 554 46.70 23.78 -6.81
C SER A 554 45.41 23.37 -6.12
N LEU A 555 45.46 22.36 -5.22
CA LEU A 555 44.30 21.82 -4.50
C LEU A 555 44.18 22.46 -3.12
N ASP A 556 42.96 22.87 -2.75
CA ASP A 556 42.70 23.33 -1.39
C ASP A 556 42.58 22.13 -0.44
N LEU A 557 43.72 21.70 0.07
CA LEU A 557 43.81 20.61 1.05
C LEU A 557 43.75 21.09 2.51
N ASN A 558 43.66 22.40 2.77
CA ASN A 558 43.71 22.99 4.10
C ASN A 558 42.33 23.40 4.62
N GLY A 559 41.28 23.00 3.92
CA GLY A 559 39.90 23.24 4.36
C GLY A 559 39.65 22.68 5.78
N SER A 560 38.92 23.42 6.61
CA SER A 560 38.62 23.01 7.98
C SER A 560 37.73 21.79 8.02
N SER A 561 38.19 20.74 8.67
CA SER A 561 37.43 19.52 8.98
C SER A 561 37.14 19.39 10.48
N ALA A 562 37.53 20.38 11.30
CA ALA A 562 37.32 20.35 12.74
C ALA A 562 35.83 20.63 13.07
N THR A 563 35.25 19.81 13.92
CA THR A 563 33.91 19.99 14.46
C THR A 563 33.84 19.51 15.90
N SER A 564 33.02 20.20 16.72
CA SER A 564 32.62 19.76 18.06
C SER A 564 31.27 19.04 18.07
N GLU A 565 30.54 19.05 16.94
CA GLU A 565 29.23 18.43 16.82
C GLU A 565 29.33 16.95 16.50
N THR A 566 28.81 16.11 17.36
CA THR A 566 28.85 14.64 17.19
C THR A 566 28.13 14.19 15.92
N SER A 567 27.03 14.84 15.53
CA SER A 567 26.26 14.52 14.31
C SER A 567 27.01 14.85 13.02
N ALA A 568 27.85 15.87 13.05
CA ALA A 568 28.68 16.31 11.92
C ALA A 568 30.00 15.51 11.80
N LEU A 569 30.42 14.82 12.86
CA LEU A 569 31.73 14.14 12.94
C LEU A 569 31.97 13.13 11.78
N PRO A 570 31.02 12.28 11.36
CA PRO A 570 31.29 11.36 10.25
C PRO A 570 31.63 12.06 8.93
N TYR A 571 30.99 13.20 8.66
CA TYR A 571 31.23 13.98 7.43
C TYR A 571 32.55 14.74 7.50
N ALA A 572 32.87 15.31 8.66
CA ALA A 572 34.15 15.97 8.92
C ALA A 572 35.33 14.98 8.80
N THR A 573 35.17 13.77 9.34
CA THR A 573 36.15 12.67 9.23
C THR A 573 36.35 12.28 7.77
N ALA A 574 35.28 12.05 7.01
CA ALA A 574 35.37 11.71 5.59
C ALA A 574 36.13 12.78 4.78
N TYR A 575 35.91 14.06 5.12
CA TYR A 575 36.64 15.17 4.48
C TYR A 575 38.11 15.17 4.84
N ALA A 576 38.47 15.04 6.12
CA ALA A 576 39.88 14.98 6.58
C ALA A 576 40.64 13.78 6.01
N ASP A 577 39.99 12.61 6.00
CA ASP A 577 40.57 11.37 5.49
C ASP A 577 40.87 11.48 3.98
N PHE A 578 39.95 12.04 3.21
CA PHE A 578 40.16 12.25 1.78
C PHE A 578 41.31 13.25 1.51
N GLN A 579 41.33 14.39 2.23
CA GLN A 579 42.45 15.34 2.12
C GLN A 579 43.81 14.68 2.44
N SER A 580 43.87 13.89 3.51
CA SER A 580 45.06 13.17 3.91
C SER A 580 45.50 12.13 2.87
N HIS A 581 44.52 11.40 2.31
CA HIS A 581 44.79 10.41 1.27
C HIS A 581 45.38 11.05 0.00
N ILE A 582 44.80 12.17 -0.46
CA ILE A 582 45.31 12.91 -1.64
C ILE A 582 46.68 13.46 -1.39
N ARG A 583 47.02 13.99 -0.19
CA ARG A 583 48.40 14.41 0.16
C ARG A 583 49.37 13.25 0.09
N ASN A 584 49.00 12.08 0.63
CA ASN A 584 49.87 10.89 0.62
C ASN A 584 50.16 10.41 -0.81
N LEU A 585 49.12 10.42 -1.69
CA LEU A 585 49.34 10.12 -3.12
C LEU A 585 50.29 11.11 -3.79
N GLY A 586 50.17 12.40 -3.45
CA GLY A 586 51.08 13.44 -3.94
C GLY A 586 52.54 13.23 -3.48
N THR A 587 52.74 12.95 -2.19
CA THR A 587 54.04 12.65 -1.62
C THR A 587 54.70 11.42 -2.25
N ALA A 588 53.90 10.42 -2.61
CA ALA A 588 54.31 9.18 -3.26
C ALA A 588 54.50 9.33 -4.78
N ASN A 589 54.25 10.50 -5.38
CA ASN A 589 54.20 10.71 -6.82
C ASN A 589 53.37 9.65 -7.55
N ALA A 590 52.20 9.35 -6.99
CA ALA A 590 51.29 8.29 -7.48
C ALA A 590 50.79 8.61 -8.91
N PRO A 591 50.56 7.60 -9.75
CA PRO A 591 50.03 7.81 -11.10
C PRO A 591 48.57 8.28 -11.06
N PRO A 592 48.07 8.99 -12.09
CA PRO A 592 46.70 9.53 -12.15
C PRO A 592 45.60 8.52 -11.87
N LYS A 593 45.79 7.24 -12.24
CA LYS A 593 44.85 6.16 -11.97
C LYS A 593 44.53 5.96 -10.47
N ASP A 594 45.53 6.21 -9.60
CA ASP A 594 45.38 6.02 -8.15
C ASP A 594 44.51 7.15 -7.54
N TYR A 595 44.61 8.37 -8.06
CA TYR A 595 43.73 9.48 -7.72
C TYR A 595 42.29 9.23 -8.19
N LEU A 596 42.08 8.66 -9.40
CA LEU A 596 40.79 8.27 -9.88
C LEU A 596 40.16 7.19 -8.99
N ALA A 597 40.95 6.18 -8.60
CA ALA A 597 40.49 5.13 -7.66
C ALA A 597 40.10 5.73 -6.29
N ALA A 598 40.84 6.71 -5.77
CA ALA A 598 40.50 7.43 -4.55
C ALA A 598 39.17 8.21 -4.69
N CYS A 599 38.94 8.86 -5.82
CA CYS A 599 37.70 9.58 -6.12
C CYS A 599 36.50 8.64 -6.23
N ASP A 600 36.68 7.46 -6.85
CA ASP A 600 35.64 6.43 -6.94
C ASP A 600 35.34 5.80 -5.58
N ALA A 601 36.36 5.49 -4.78
CA ALA A 601 36.19 4.98 -3.42
C ALA A 601 35.43 5.96 -2.50
N LEU A 602 35.71 7.26 -2.61
CA LEU A 602 34.97 8.29 -1.90
C LEU A 602 33.49 8.29 -2.29
N ARG A 603 33.14 8.26 -3.59
CA ARG A 603 31.78 8.26 -4.10
C ARG A 603 31.05 6.97 -3.75
N ASP A 604 31.67 5.82 -4.09
CA ASP A 604 30.96 4.53 -4.12
C ASP A 604 30.97 3.80 -2.76
N THR A 605 31.82 4.24 -1.83
CA THR A 605 31.96 3.60 -0.51
C THR A 605 31.78 4.61 0.62
N THR A 606 32.61 5.64 0.72
CA THR A 606 32.60 6.51 1.90
C THR A 606 31.31 7.32 2.01
N LEU A 607 30.96 8.09 0.98
CA LEU A 607 29.76 8.91 0.98
C LEU A 607 28.48 8.07 0.86
N TRP A 608 28.54 6.95 0.11
CA TRP A 608 27.43 6.00 0.04
C TRP A 608 27.04 5.46 1.43
N ASN A 609 28.02 5.10 2.26
CA ASN A 609 27.78 4.64 3.62
C ASN A 609 27.26 5.76 4.55
N LEU A 610 27.50 7.00 4.21
CA LEU A 610 26.94 8.19 4.88
C LEU A 610 25.58 8.62 4.31
N ASN A 611 24.95 7.79 3.46
CA ASN A 611 23.69 8.07 2.79
C ASN A 611 23.71 9.27 1.85
N ILE A 612 24.87 9.56 1.27
CA ILE A 612 25.08 10.63 0.30
C ILE A 612 25.54 10.02 -1.02
N TYR A 613 24.97 10.49 -2.12
CA TYR A 613 25.33 10.10 -3.47
C TYR A 613 25.91 11.28 -4.23
N LEU A 614 27.05 11.08 -4.89
CA LEU A 614 27.64 12.03 -5.84
C LEU A 614 27.32 11.56 -7.25
N GLU A 615 26.54 12.33 -7.97
CA GLU A 615 26.23 12.10 -9.38
C GLU A 615 27.18 12.88 -10.26
N ASP A 616 28.09 12.17 -10.96
CA ASP A 616 29.02 12.79 -11.91
C ASP A 616 28.28 13.35 -13.12
N ARG A 617 28.58 14.57 -13.55
CA ARG A 617 27.98 15.25 -14.69
C ARG A 617 29.07 15.73 -15.64
N ASP A 618 28.84 15.52 -16.96
CA ASP A 618 29.84 15.96 -17.97
C ASP A 618 29.92 17.49 -18.01
N GLY A 619 31.14 18.00 -17.80
CA GLY A 619 31.42 19.44 -17.86
C GLY A 619 30.78 20.29 -16.75
N GLN A 620 30.23 19.69 -15.73
CA GLN A 620 29.62 20.36 -14.58
C GLN A 620 30.10 19.77 -13.25
N PRO A 621 30.05 20.53 -12.14
CA PRO A 621 30.32 19.97 -10.82
C PRO A 621 29.38 18.78 -10.50
N SER A 622 29.93 17.82 -9.75
CA SER A 622 29.11 16.68 -9.29
C SER A 622 27.89 17.14 -8.49
N LEU A 623 26.73 16.51 -8.76
CA LEU A 623 25.51 16.78 -8.02
C LEU A 623 25.53 16.01 -6.71
N VAL A 624 25.50 16.73 -5.60
CA VAL A 624 25.38 16.16 -4.25
C VAL A 624 23.92 15.94 -3.92
N ARG A 625 23.55 14.73 -3.59
CA ARG A 625 22.15 14.37 -3.28
C ARG A 625 22.06 13.30 -2.17
N PRO A 626 20.95 13.24 -1.43
CA PRO A 626 20.72 12.13 -0.52
C PRO A 626 20.59 10.81 -1.29
N LEU A 627 21.05 9.72 -0.68
CA LEU A 627 20.93 8.38 -1.25
C LEU A 627 19.49 7.89 -1.13
N SER A 628 18.78 7.82 -2.25
CA SER A 628 17.39 7.34 -2.31
C SER A 628 17.30 5.80 -2.17
N ALA A 629 16.11 5.31 -1.79
CA ALA A 629 15.83 3.89 -1.72
C ALA A 629 15.95 3.21 -3.09
N SER A 630 15.54 3.90 -4.16
CA SER A 630 15.67 3.42 -5.54
C SER A 630 17.12 3.24 -5.97
N LEU A 631 18.00 4.21 -5.70
CA LEU A 631 19.43 4.09 -5.99
C LEU A 631 20.08 2.91 -5.24
N ARG A 632 19.63 2.66 -4.00
CA ARG A 632 20.06 1.46 -3.26
C ARG A 632 19.59 0.17 -3.92
N GLN A 633 18.34 0.12 -4.33
CA GLN A 633 17.76 -1.05 -5.00
C GLN A 633 18.41 -1.30 -6.35
N GLU A 634 18.62 -0.27 -7.18
CA GLU A 634 19.34 -0.39 -8.44
C GLU A 634 20.74 -0.97 -8.28
N ARG A 635 21.46 -0.56 -7.23
CA ARG A 635 22.77 -1.13 -6.93
C ARG A 635 22.68 -2.60 -6.54
N LEU A 636 21.76 -2.97 -5.66
CA LEU A 636 21.51 -4.35 -5.27
C LEU A 636 21.13 -5.23 -6.46
N ASP A 637 20.26 -4.73 -7.33
CA ASP A 637 19.82 -5.43 -8.54
C ASP A 637 20.99 -5.64 -9.50
N ARG A 638 21.86 -4.62 -9.66
CA ARG A 638 23.07 -4.70 -10.50
C ARG A 638 24.07 -5.71 -9.94
N GLU A 639 24.31 -5.69 -8.64
CA GLU A 639 25.20 -6.64 -7.94
C GLU A 639 24.64 -8.07 -8.03
N SER A 640 23.33 -8.26 -7.85
CA SER A 640 22.66 -9.56 -8.01
C SER A 640 22.75 -10.09 -9.45
N ALA A 641 22.49 -9.21 -10.43
CA ALA A 641 22.61 -9.56 -11.84
C ALA A 641 24.06 -9.92 -12.23
N ALA A 642 25.04 -9.19 -11.71
CA ALA A 642 26.47 -9.48 -11.93
C ALA A 642 26.86 -10.83 -11.30
N SER A 643 26.43 -11.10 -10.07
CA SER A 643 26.66 -12.38 -9.38
C SER A 643 26.01 -13.55 -10.11
N SER A 644 24.75 -13.38 -10.54
CA SER A 644 24.03 -14.42 -11.32
C SER A 644 24.71 -14.72 -12.65
N LYS A 645 25.20 -13.67 -13.35
CA LYS A 645 25.95 -13.82 -14.60
C LYS A 645 27.30 -14.53 -14.38
N ALA A 646 28.00 -14.21 -13.29
CA ALA A 646 29.26 -14.87 -12.93
C ALA A 646 29.01 -16.38 -12.62
N ALA A 647 28.00 -16.69 -11.80
CA ALA A 647 27.61 -18.06 -11.47
C ALA A 647 27.18 -18.86 -12.72
N ALA A 648 26.40 -18.24 -13.63
CA ALA A 648 26.00 -18.88 -14.88
C ALA A 648 27.21 -19.17 -15.78
N LYS A 649 28.21 -18.25 -15.84
CA LYS A 649 29.45 -18.44 -16.60
C LYS A 649 30.28 -19.58 -16.02
N GLU A 650 30.41 -19.67 -14.72
CA GLU A 650 31.13 -20.72 -14.03
C GLU A 650 30.46 -22.10 -14.23
N LYS A 651 29.14 -22.16 -14.11
CA LYS A 651 28.36 -23.36 -14.39
C LYS A 651 28.50 -23.81 -15.84
N ALA A 652 28.48 -22.89 -16.80
CA ALA A 652 28.68 -23.20 -18.22
C ALA A 652 30.11 -23.71 -18.47
N LYS A 653 31.13 -23.14 -17.81
CA LYS A 653 32.53 -23.64 -17.92
C LYS A 653 32.66 -25.05 -17.35
N ALA A 654 32.11 -25.29 -16.16
CA ALA A 654 32.13 -26.63 -15.54
C ALA A 654 31.37 -27.67 -16.38
N ALA A 655 30.23 -27.28 -16.98
CA ALA A 655 29.49 -28.16 -17.88
C ALA A 655 30.28 -28.49 -19.18
N ALA A 656 31.00 -27.49 -19.74
CA ALA A 656 31.85 -27.68 -20.90
C ALA A 656 33.03 -28.63 -20.59
N GLU A 657 33.68 -28.44 -19.43
CA GLU A 657 34.77 -29.31 -18.97
C GLU A 657 34.28 -30.75 -18.72
N ALA A 658 33.10 -30.89 -18.11
CA ALA A 658 32.48 -32.21 -17.90
C ALA A 658 32.11 -32.92 -19.22
N ALA A 659 31.54 -32.16 -20.19
CA ALA A 659 31.21 -32.68 -21.50
C ALA A 659 32.46 -33.10 -22.31
N GLU A 660 33.54 -32.30 -22.21
CA GLU A 660 34.82 -32.66 -22.85
C GLU A 660 35.46 -33.90 -22.21
N LYS A 661 35.42 -33.99 -20.88
CA LYS A 661 35.86 -35.21 -20.16
C LYS A 661 35.06 -36.44 -20.58
N GLU A 662 33.75 -36.32 -20.67
CA GLU A 662 32.87 -37.42 -21.14
C GLU A 662 33.18 -37.80 -22.61
N ARG A 663 33.44 -36.79 -23.44
CA ARG A 663 33.84 -37.00 -24.85
C ARG A 663 35.15 -37.77 -24.96
N LEU A 664 36.17 -37.41 -24.17
CA LEU A 664 37.44 -38.10 -24.11
C LEU A 664 37.30 -39.53 -23.56
N GLU A 665 36.48 -39.73 -22.53
CA GLU A 665 36.19 -41.07 -22.00
C GLU A 665 35.56 -41.99 -23.06
N LYS A 666 34.60 -41.50 -23.85
CA LYS A 666 34.03 -42.23 -24.99
C LYS A 666 35.04 -42.56 -26.08
N GLY A 667 36.10 -41.74 -26.18
CA GLY A 667 37.21 -41.98 -27.11
C GLY A 667 38.17 -43.11 -26.73
N LYS A 668 38.14 -43.59 -25.46
CA LYS A 668 39.00 -44.74 -25.05
C LYS A 668 38.79 -45.97 -25.89
N LEU A 669 37.56 -46.22 -26.33
CA LEU A 669 37.26 -47.38 -27.18
C LEU A 669 37.82 -47.13 -28.58
N SER A 670 38.72 -48.01 -29.05
CA SER A 670 39.25 -47.96 -30.41
C SER A 670 38.14 -48.19 -31.44
N HIS A 671 38.13 -47.40 -32.49
CA HIS A 671 37.23 -47.60 -33.64
C HIS A 671 37.46 -48.92 -34.33
N LEU A 672 38.67 -49.53 -34.18
CA LEU A 672 39.01 -50.85 -34.73
C LEU A 672 38.36 -51.98 -33.92
N ASP A 673 38.05 -51.78 -32.66
CA ASP A 673 37.50 -52.75 -31.73
C ASP A 673 36.03 -52.56 -31.37
N MET A 674 35.44 -51.43 -31.72
CA MET A 674 34.08 -51.06 -31.27
C MET A 674 32.99 -52.03 -31.73
N PHE A 675 33.20 -52.72 -32.82
CA PHE A 675 32.27 -53.69 -33.34
C PHE A 675 32.68 -55.12 -33.05
N ARG A 676 33.74 -55.41 -32.28
CA ARG A 676 34.11 -56.73 -31.83
C ARG A 676 33.20 -57.23 -30.71
N THR A 677 31.95 -57.45 -31.08
CA THR A 677 30.89 -57.90 -30.19
C THR A 677 30.30 -59.19 -30.69
N SER A 678 29.51 -59.89 -29.90
CA SER A 678 28.82 -61.13 -30.27
C SER A 678 27.76 -60.95 -31.37
N GLU A 679 27.48 -59.70 -31.78
CA GLU A 679 26.54 -59.42 -32.89
C GLU A 679 27.15 -59.64 -34.28
N PHE A 680 28.46 -59.85 -34.38
CA PHE A 680 29.17 -59.98 -35.64
C PHE A 680 30.15 -61.12 -35.54
N SER A 681 30.39 -61.79 -36.67
CA SER A 681 31.23 -63.00 -36.77
C SER A 681 32.48 -62.81 -37.65
N ASP A 682 32.52 -61.72 -38.45
CA ASP A 682 33.65 -61.41 -39.33
C ASP A 682 33.79 -59.90 -39.57
N TRP A 683 35.05 -59.39 -39.76
CA TRP A 683 35.37 -57.93 -39.88
C TRP A 683 36.43 -57.77 -41.02
N ASP A 684 36.39 -56.58 -41.64
CA ASP A 684 37.44 -56.17 -42.59
C ASP A 684 38.69 -55.64 -41.86
N ALA A 685 39.68 -55.20 -42.64
CA ALA A 685 40.97 -54.68 -42.13
C ALA A 685 40.79 -53.40 -41.26
N ASP A 686 39.69 -52.66 -41.45
CA ASP A 686 39.35 -51.48 -40.69
C ASP A 686 38.48 -51.80 -39.46
N GLY A 687 38.20 -53.09 -39.17
CA GLY A 687 37.35 -53.50 -38.02
C GLY A 687 35.85 -53.28 -38.23
N LEU A 688 35.43 -53.03 -39.47
CA LEU A 688 34.00 -52.94 -39.81
C LEU A 688 33.41 -54.40 -40.04
N PRO A 689 32.25 -54.67 -39.46
CA PRO A 689 31.61 -55.96 -39.60
C PRO A 689 31.25 -56.32 -41.07
N THR A 690 31.70 -57.50 -41.55
CA THR A 690 31.35 -58.02 -42.86
C THR A 690 30.23 -59.09 -42.78
N LYS A 691 30.12 -59.81 -41.64
CA LYS A 691 29.06 -60.77 -41.36
C LYS A 691 28.42 -60.56 -39.98
N ASP A 692 27.13 -60.85 -39.90
CA ASP A 692 26.39 -60.88 -38.64
C ASP A 692 26.70 -62.15 -37.80
N ALA A 693 26.09 -62.25 -36.62
CA ALA A 693 26.29 -63.38 -35.70
C ALA A 693 25.90 -64.71 -36.31
N GLU A 694 25.02 -64.77 -37.31
CA GLU A 694 24.57 -65.93 -37.99
C GLU A 694 25.45 -66.31 -39.26
N GLY A 695 26.51 -65.50 -39.53
CA GLY A 695 27.41 -65.69 -40.65
C GLY A 695 26.89 -65.12 -41.97
N LYS A 696 25.79 -64.40 -42.03
CA LYS A 696 25.26 -63.75 -43.23
C LYS A 696 25.94 -62.42 -43.49
N GLU A 697 26.09 -62.05 -44.77
CA GLU A 697 26.63 -60.70 -45.10
C GLU A 697 25.79 -59.57 -44.54
N VAL A 698 26.44 -58.55 -43.96
CA VAL A 698 25.79 -57.36 -43.43
C VAL A 698 25.11 -56.57 -44.53
N ALA A 699 23.80 -56.36 -44.43
CA ALA A 699 23.00 -55.62 -45.41
C ALA A 699 23.61 -54.26 -45.71
N LYS A 700 23.61 -53.79 -46.97
CA LYS A 700 24.19 -52.50 -47.43
C LYS A 700 23.71 -51.26 -46.59
N SER A 701 22.45 -51.23 -46.16
CA SER A 701 21.90 -50.19 -45.36
C SER A 701 22.47 -50.16 -43.92
N ARG A 702 22.63 -51.33 -43.30
CA ARG A 702 23.26 -51.51 -41.97
C ARG A 702 24.75 -51.19 -42.05
N GLY A 703 25.45 -51.59 -43.12
CA GLY A 703 26.85 -51.27 -43.34
C GLY A 703 27.15 -49.81 -43.46
N LYS A 704 26.28 -49.03 -44.12
CA LYS A 704 26.38 -47.52 -44.13
C LYS A 704 26.26 -46.91 -42.75
N LYS A 705 25.38 -47.44 -41.90
CA LYS A 705 25.19 -46.92 -40.52
C LYS A 705 26.42 -47.29 -39.68
N LEU A 706 26.90 -48.50 -39.72
CA LEU A 706 28.11 -48.95 -39.01
C LEU A 706 29.33 -48.11 -39.40
N ARG A 707 29.49 -47.81 -40.70
CA ARG A 707 30.61 -46.99 -41.20
C ARG A 707 30.51 -45.55 -40.66
N LYS A 708 29.32 -44.97 -40.52
CA LYS A 708 29.11 -43.63 -39.92
C LYS A 708 29.45 -43.63 -38.42
N ASP A 709 29.08 -44.70 -37.72
CA ASP A 709 29.39 -44.86 -36.29
C ASP A 709 30.89 -45.07 -36.09
N TRP A 710 31.54 -45.86 -36.97
CA TRP A 710 32.99 -46.07 -37.02
C TRP A 710 33.75 -44.73 -37.23
N GLU A 711 33.36 -43.92 -38.23
CA GLU A 711 33.97 -42.64 -38.50
C GLU A 711 33.85 -41.69 -37.31
N ARG A 712 32.69 -41.70 -36.62
CA ARG A 712 32.47 -40.94 -35.40
C ARG A 712 33.37 -41.39 -34.26
N GLN A 713 33.49 -42.72 -34.06
CA GLN A 713 34.34 -43.26 -33.00
C GLN A 713 35.82 -43.04 -33.31
N ARG A 714 36.23 -43.13 -34.58
CA ARG A 714 37.59 -42.80 -34.98
C ARG A 714 38.00 -41.39 -34.56
N LYS A 715 37.15 -40.41 -34.85
CA LYS A 715 37.40 -39.01 -34.43
C LYS A 715 37.49 -38.85 -32.91
N LEU A 716 36.65 -39.55 -32.17
CA LEU A 716 36.69 -39.55 -30.71
C LEU A 716 37.98 -40.20 -30.18
N HIS A 717 38.39 -41.35 -30.78
CA HIS A 717 39.59 -42.04 -30.37
C HIS A 717 40.89 -41.26 -30.71
N GLU A 718 40.94 -40.64 -31.88
CA GLU A 718 42.05 -39.72 -32.26
C GLU A 718 42.15 -38.56 -31.27
N ALA A 719 41.03 -37.92 -30.90
CA ALA A 719 41.03 -36.86 -29.92
C ALA A 719 41.47 -37.31 -28.52
N TRP A 720 41.07 -38.51 -28.08
CA TRP A 720 41.50 -39.11 -26.84
C TRP A 720 43.02 -39.41 -26.87
N ARG A 721 43.55 -39.99 -27.94
CA ARG A 721 44.99 -40.23 -28.08
C ARG A 721 45.80 -38.96 -28.03
N ALA A 722 45.42 -37.92 -28.75
CA ALA A 722 46.06 -36.63 -28.73
C ALA A 722 46.08 -36.02 -27.30
N SER A 723 45.01 -36.25 -26.51
CA SER A 723 44.95 -35.80 -25.11
C SER A 723 45.90 -36.56 -24.18
N GLN A 724 46.25 -37.82 -24.51
CA GLN A 724 47.24 -38.60 -23.74
C GLN A 724 48.68 -38.22 -24.09
N GLU A 725 48.93 -37.90 -25.38
CA GLU A 725 50.27 -37.49 -25.87
C GLU A 725 50.62 -36.06 -25.44
N GLY A 726 49.60 -35.16 -25.29
CA GLY A 726 49.81 -33.78 -24.80
C GLY A 726 49.95 -33.66 -23.27
N GLY A 727 49.72 -34.73 -22.52
CA GLY A 727 49.85 -34.76 -21.04
C GLY A 727 51.25 -35.20 -20.56
N SER A 728 52.18 -35.44 -21.45
CA SER A 728 53.55 -35.91 -21.13
C SER A 728 54.64 -34.87 -21.41
N ALA A 729 54.28 -33.57 -21.58
CA ALA A 729 55.23 -32.48 -21.80
C ALA A 729 55.27 -31.53 -20.61
#